data_c603ce034d983507ae34545155ec108d
#
_entry.id   c603ce034d983507ae34545155ec108d
#
_cell.length_a   1.000
_cell.length_b   1.000
_cell.length_c   1.000
_cell.angle_alpha   90.00
_cell.angle_beta   90.00
_cell.angle_gamma   90.00
#
_symmetry.space_group_name_H-M   'P 1'
#
loop_
_entity.id
_entity.type
_entity.pdbx_description
1 polymer ?
#
loop_
_entity_poly.entity_id
_entity_poly.type
_entity_poly.pdbx_seq_one_letter_code
_entity_poly.pdbx_strand_id
1 'polypeptide(L)'
;MTDLLSIGANALKTNQSALAIVSNNIANVNTEGYVRQELDIKENLPTKAGLVYVGSGAVATGVRRAYDSFVESSVRSSVSDLAAQSPLIEYSNRMIDILGDQSASLTPALDEFFDGIKELSLDPSSELRRDTALSDAKGLASRFNELGHQLQLIDDETKNQLNYKVSEFNALTDQLAVINQKLVRQSDLKRQPPDLLNSRDQVLVELSKRFRVSVEQAANGMVSVTVGKNANGVKVVDGGSAKQMGVEYKTATSPAEATLVLDAYGDRQDLSGLTGAGGEIGGLLQFRSSVLAPSMNNLNLLAATVSNEVNSALSGGMDLYGDKGGPLFDTPLVFSADVKNTASNPGVSIQVTEKRPENSHSLELIFDKKNDRWLINDQSTGLKFVSPNARQMSINGLRIGISGDIQDGDRITIGATSSAAESMRVVMTDPNRLAAGDLYGMTFGAENSGSARASVEFAQQTPASLVKPIQETLVNNLNPAAAVSINPNNFQPLVSIPAGTSNVTLTLSKEYPADVEMQVFTREGQHLFGSAGIADSQLSLMLSENNGFGAGASYSAQQLNADQGYMGKPWRIGAVSQSLSELNEQGAAIVKQEAVIQSSALPARINSTGSTLNIVDQADLKLNGKALSALPLANGTSLTSAAVVSWLNSNISTHGLALVAKAENVIDISRQDIDLNASSLSINETDISLPSPMSSLVDLANAINQSTSDTNVEAVIGVNNSLRLQNTAGNEAASIEFDSPASVFKSIAGEVRAAIKIEATRTGGDSSQKEVALTLSSQGTSSDLAALGFSSSLYIDDTLSEDLIVFATGATSASATLAADYSAGEVDPLALRNRITHFEFISDTQYQIKDDATGTVLATRDYLSGQDLQYQSIRMQMEGEPKKGDTFSVDGNQSGLGSNENALRLTALESKKVFGASQNFHDGYLSILTTAGNTSRLAEVAEQALEIVHDQAVRAKDEKSGVNLDEEAANLIRYQQAYQASARLMQTANQLFDALLRI
;
A
#
# COMPACT_ATOMS: atom_id res chain seq x y z
N MET A 1 30.99 -74.69 37.07
CA MET A 1 29.64 -75.20 36.80
C MET A 1 28.53 -74.24 37.07
N THR A 2 28.74 -73.32 37.99
CA THR A 2 27.86 -72.17 38.18
C THR A 2 27.73 -71.33 36.90
N ASP A 3 28.77 -71.35 36.02
CA ASP A 3 28.73 -70.53 34.77
C ASP A 3 27.78 -71.12 33.73
N LEU A 4 27.67 -72.44 33.62
CA LEU A 4 26.77 -73.15 32.66
C LEU A 4 25.28 -72.88 33.06
N LEU A 5 25.00 -72.87 34.33
CA LEU A 5 23.67 -72.62 34.84
C LEU A 5 23.28 -71.18 34.69
N SER A 6 24.23 -70.23 34.90
CA SER A 6 24.02 -68.77 34.67
C SER A 6 23.89 -68.46 33.16
N ILE A 7 24.68 -69.10 32.28
CA ILE A 7 24.52 -68.97 30.82
C ILE A 7 23.13 -69.41 30.38
N GLY A 8 22.72 -70.66 30.88
CA GLY A 8 21.41 -71.21 30.57
C GLY A 8 20.24 -70.32 31.06
N ALA A 9 20.35 -69.82 32.29
CA ALA A 9 19.34 -68.90 32.86
C ALA A 9 19.26 -67.61 32.14
N ASN A 10 20.38 -66.94 31.78
CA ASN A 10 20.44 -65.74 31.00
C ASN A 10 19.89 -65.98 29.58
N ALA A 11 20.24 -67.07 28.92
CA ALA A 11 19.72 -67.41 27.59
C ALA A 11 18.18 -67.63 27.63
N LEU A 12 17.69 -68.34 28.70
CA LEU A 12 16.25 -68.59 28.86
C LEU A 12 15.48 -67.28 29.04
N LYS A 13 15.97 -66.37 29.93
CA LYS A 13 15.38 -65.09 30.15
C LYS A 13 15.41 -64.21 28.93
N THR A 14 16.50 -64.18 28.19
CA THR A 14 16.66 -63.40 26.95
C THR A 14 15.70 -63.93 25.89
N ASN A 15 15.59 -65.22 25.68
CA ASN A 15 14.69 -65.83 24.72
C ASN A 15 13.21 -65.65 25.14
N GLN A 16 12.91 -65.68 26.42
CA GLN A 16 11.57 -65.35 26.91
C GLN A 16 11.17 -63.90 26.62
N SER A 17 12.11 -62.95 26.85
CA SER A 17 11.88 -61.56 26.50
C SER A 17 11.72 -61.36 25.01
N ALA A 18 12.50 -62.07 24.19
CA ALA A 18 12.37 -62.02 22.72
C ALA A 18 11.03 -62.59 22.24
N LEU A 19 10.55 -63.67 22.83
CA LEU A 19 9.21 -64.20 22.56
C LEU A 19 8.09 -63.23 22.93
N ALA A 20 8.21 -62.58 24.08
CA ALA A 20 7.24 -61.57 24.50
C ALA A 20 7.17 -60.38 23.52
N ILE A 21 8.31 -59.89 23.03
CA ILE A 21 8.38 -58.81 22.04
C ILE A 21 7.79 -59.25 20.71
N VAL A 22 8.17 -60.41 20.17
CA VAL A 22 7.58 -60.94 18.93
C VAL A 22 6.06 -61.09 19.06
N SER A 23 5.57 -61.62 20.18
CA SER A 23 4.13 -61.75 20.46
C SER A 23 3.45 -60.37 20.51
N ASN A 24 4.11 -59.40 21.10
CA ASN A 24 3.61 -58.00 21.16
C ASN A 24 3.58 -57.38 19.75
N ASN A 25 4.61 -57.59 18.92
CA ASN A 25 4.65 -57.15 17.53
C ASN A 25 3.47 -57.73 16.73
N ILE A 26 3.27 -59.07 16.84
CA ILE A 26 2.15 -59.75 16.14
C ILE A 26 0.79 -59.21 16.61
N ALA A 27 0.63 -59.04 17.93
CA ALA A 27 -0.64 -58.55 18.49
C ALA A 27 -0.98 -57.12 18.03
N ASN A 28 0.03 -56.30 17.72
CA ASN A 28 -0.12 -54.90 17.36
C ASN A 28 0.12 -54.62 15.87
N VAL A 29 0.16 -55.64 15.00
CA VAL A 29 0.40 -55.45 13.55
C VAL A 29 -0.59 -54.51 12.89
N ASN A 30 -1.84 -54.49 13.35
CA ASN A 30 -2.90 -53.60 12.85
C ASN A 30 -3.13 -52.36 13.73
N THR A 31 -2.27 -52.13 14.73
CA THR A 31 -2.40 -50.95 15.60
C THR A 31 -1.74 -49.78 14.92
N GLU A 32 -2.50 -48.72 14.61
CA GLU A 32 -2.00 -47.53 13.96
C GLU A 32 -0.91 -46.85 14.80
N GLY A 33 0.20 -46.46 14.13
CA GLY A 33 1.34 -45.81 14.78
C GLY A 33 2.23 -46.77 15.56
N TYR A 34 1.95 -48.07 15.56
CA TYR A 34 2.81 -49.04 16.22
C TYR A 34 4.12 -49.26 15.41
N VAL A 35 5.24 -49.18 16.11
CA VAL A 35 6.59 -49.42 15.55
C VAL A 35 7.12 -50.72 16.08
N ARG A 36 7.61 -51.60 15.15
CA ARG A 36 8.21 -52.89 15.47
C ARG A 36 9.28 -52.73 16.53
N GLN A 37 9.24 -53.63 17.52
CA GLN A 37 10.17 -53.65 18.62
C GLN A 37 11.16 -54.82 18.44
N GLU A 38 12.39 -54.55 18.79
CA GLU A 38 13.47 -55.55 18.74
C GLU A 38 14.18 -55.64 20.08
N LEU A 39 14.60 -56.84 20.46
CA LEU A 39 15.37 -57.02 21.70
C LEU A 39 16.83 -56.64 21.44
N ASP A 40 17.38 -55.71 22.20
CA ASP A 40 18.81 -55.40 22.20
C ASP A 40 19.55 -56.42 23.07
N ILE A 41 20.33 -57.29 22.40
CA ILE A 41 21.04 -58.38 23.08
C ILE A 41 22.53 -58.07 23.04
N LYS A 42 23.19 -58.13 24.20
CA LYS A 42 24.65 -57.97 24.31
C LYS A 42 25.28 -59.20 24.94
N GLU A 43 26.54 -59.44 24.57
CA GLU A 43 27.36 -60.35 25.27
C GLU A 43 27.52 -59.97 26.75
N ASN A 44 27.32 -60.89 27.65
CA ASN A 44 27.59 -60.70 29.07
C ASN A 44 29.08 -60.74 29.36
N LEU A 45 29.53 -59.98 30.35
CA LEU A 45 30.94 -59.90 30.69
C LEU A 45 31.52 -61.28 30.94
N PRO A 46 32.63 -61.65 30.29
CA PRO A 46 33.25 -62.96 30.48
C PRO A 46 33.73 -63.14 31.93
N THR A 47 33.47 -64.32 32.50
CA THR A 47 33.87 -64.68 33.86
C THR A 47 35.25 -65.38 33.79
N LYS A 48 36.11 -65.04 34.75
CA LYS A 48 37.45 -65.65 34.88
C LYS A 48 37.28 -66.98 35.50
N ALA A 49 37.58 -68.10 34.73
CA ALA A 49 37.60 -69.46 35.18
C ALA A 49 39.06 -69.93 35.21
N GLY A 50 39.74 -69.77 36.37
CA GLY A 50 41.16 -70.04 36.47
C GLY A 50 42.06 -69.09 35.67
N LEU A 51 42.82 -69.58 34.71
CA LEU A 51 43.70 -68.84 33.79
C LEU A 51 43.00 -68.43 32.51
N VAL A 52 41.75 -68.76 32.29
CA VAL A 52 41.00 -68.52 31.04
C VAL A 52 39.76 -67.70 31.31
N TYR A 53 39.40 -66.74 30.41
CA TYR A 53 38.14 -66.10 30.40
C TYR A 53 37.11 -66.90 29.64
N VAL A 54 36.01 -67.25 30.29
CA VAL A 54 34.89 -67.95 29.64
C VAL A 54 33.75 -67.04 29.44
N GLY A 55 33.12 -67.02 28.25
CA GLY A 55 31.97 -66.24 27.95
C GLY A 55 30.79 -66.57 28.86
N SER A 56 30.06 -65.52 29.40
CA SER A 56 28.98 -65.67 30.34
C SER A 56 27.59 -65.61 29.65
N GLY A 57 27.52 -65.86 28.36
CA GLY A 57 26.30 -65.84 27.57
C GLY A 57 25.84 -64.47 27.10
N ALA A 58 24.61 -64.35 26.69
CA ALA A 58 24.01 -63.14 26.25
C ALA A 58 22.91 -62.63 27.21
N VAL A 59 22.78 -61.33 27.31
CA VAL A 59 21.79 -60.69 28.18
C VAL A 59 21.00 -59.63 27.37
N ALA A 60 19.71 -59.58 27.63
CA ALA A 60 18.84 -58.53 27.11
C ALA A 60 19.14 -57.21 27.82
N THR A 61 19.56 -56.19 27.09
CA THR A 61 19.92 -54.87 27.63
C THR A 61 18.81 -53.83 27.50
N GLY A 62 17.86 -54.04 26.60
CA GLY A 62 16.73 -53.15 26.38
C GLY A 62 15.87 -53.57 25.20
N VAL A 63 14.81 -52.82 24.99
CA VAL A 63 13.95 -52.96 23.79
C VAL A 63 14.22 -51.75 22.89
N ARG A 64 14.55 -52.02 21.65
CA ARG A 64 14.79 -51.02 20.64
C ARG A 64 13.61 -50.99 19.67
N ARG A 65 13.15 -49.78 19.29
CA ARG A 65 12.21 -49.62 18.18
C ARG A 65 12.95 -49.64 16.85
N ALA A 66 12.36 -50.22 15.82
CA ALA A 66 12.84 -50.15 14.44
C ALA A 66 12.45 -48.78 13.84
N TYR A 67 13.14 -47.71 14.31
CA TYR A 67 12.82 -46.32 14.02
C TYR A 67 13.92 -45.68 13.16
N ASP A 68 13.50 -44.97 12.11
CA ASP A 68 14.37 -44.17 11.27
C ASP A 68 13.86 -42.73 11.21
N SER A 69 14.67 -41.81 11.75
CA SER A 69 14.29 -40.40 11.87
C SER A 69 14.13 -39.68 10.54
N PHE A 70 14.89 -40.10 9.52
CA PHE A 70 14.81 -39.52 8.17
C PHE A 70 13.50 -39.90 7.49
N VAL A 71 13.14 -41.18 7.55
CA VAL A 71 11.91 -41.71 6.97
C VAL A 71 10.68 -41.10 7.67
N GLU A 72 10.69 -41.02 9.00
CA GLU A 72 9.64 -40.36 9.76
C GLU A 72 9.50 -38.85 9.44
N SER A 73 10.64 -38.18 9.21
CA SER A 73 10.62 -36.78 8.77
C SER A 73 10.01 -36.66 7.36
N SER A 74 10.27 -37.60 6.48
CA SER A 74 9.71 -37.65 5.12
C SER A 74 8.18 -37.83 5.17
N VAL A 75 7.69 -38.72 6.03
CA VAL A 75 6.26 -38.94 6.24
C VAL A 75 5.61 -37.67 6.77
N ARG A 76 6.20 -37.06 7.80
CA ARG A 76 5.65 -35.81 8.35
C ARG A 76 5.60 -34.67 7.32
N SER A 77 6.67 -34.57 6.49
CA SER A 77 6.71 -33.55 5.44
C SER A 77 5.63 -33.79 4.38
N SER A 78 5.51 -35.04 3.90
CA SER A 78 4.52 -35.41 2.88
C SER A 78 3.08 -35.25 3.37
N VAL A 79 2.80 -35.60 4.64
CA VAL A 79 1.49 -35.35 5.27
C VAL A 79 1.16 -33.86 5.30
N SER A 80 2.16 -33.05 5.67
CA SER A 80 1.96 -31.60 5.73
C SER A 80 1.70 -30.99 4.36
N ASP A 81 2.45 -31.44 3.35
CA ASP A 81 2.28 -30.92 1.98
C ASP A 81 0.93 -31.33 1.38
N LEU A 82 0.51 -32.57 1.62
CA LEU A 82 -0.78 -33.09 1.18
C LEU A 82 -1.94 -32.40 1.89
N ALA A 83 -1.87 -32.27 3.21
CA ALA A 83 -2.93 -31.65 4.00
C ALA A 83 -3.16 -30.16 3.69
N ALA A 84 -2.16 -29.47 3.12
CA ALA A 84 -2.30 -28.09 2.68
C ALA A 84 -3.20 -27.93 1.45
N GLN A 85 -3.34 -28.98 0.61
CA GLN A 85 -4.12 -28.90 -0.62
C GLN A 85 -5.63 -28.92 -0.36
N SER A 86 -6.09 -29.69 0.62
CA SER A 86 -7.51 -29.88 0.89
C SER A 86 -8.28 -28.55 1.12
N PRO A 87 -7.85 -27.62 1.99
CA PRO A 87 -8.55 -26.35 2.14
C PRO A 87 -8.50 -25.48 0.88
N LEU A 88 -7.40 -25.54 0.12
CA LEU A 88 -7.29 -24.80 -1.15
C LEU A 88 -8.34 -25.26 -2.16
N ILE A 89 -8.49 -26.59 -2.33
CA ILE A 89 -9.47 -27.18 -3.24
C ILE A 89 -10.89 -26.89 -2.77
N GLU A 90 -11.18 -27.19 -1.51
CA GLU A 90 -12.53 -27.07 -0.93
C GLU A 90 -13.09 -25.65 -1.07
N TYR A 91 -12.33 -24.65 -0.58
CA TYR A 91 -12.80 -23.27 -0.57
C TYR A 91 -12.71 -22.60 -1.96
N SER A 92 -11.74 -22.99 -2.80
CA SER A 92 -11.68 -22.47 -4.18
C SER A 92 -12.85 -23.01 -5.01
N ASN A 93 -13.20 -24.28 -4.89
CA ASN A 93 -14.38 -24.87 -5.55
C ASN A 93 -15.66 -24.21 -5.07
N ARG A 94 -15.81 -23.98 -3.77
CA ARG A 94 -16.95 -23.27 -3.21
C ARG A 94 -17.07 -21.84 -3.73
N MET A 95 -15.94 -21.13 -3.91
CA MET A 95 -15.96 -19.82 -4.56
C MET A 95 -16.41 -19.91 -6.02
N ILE A 96 -15.95 -20.93 -6.75
CA ILE A 96 -16.35 -21.16 -8.15
C ILE A 96 -17.86 -21.44 -8.21
N ASP A 97 -18.40 -22.24 -7.31
CA ASP A 97 -19.82 -22.54 -7.26
C ASP A 97 -20.66 -21.28 -7.00
N ILE A 98 -20.21 -20.41 -6.10
CA ILE A 98 -20.92 -19.15 -5.77
C ILE A 98 -20.81 -18.13 -6.91
N LEU A 99 -19.61 -17.89 -7.40
CA LEU A 99 -19.36 -16.85 -8.41
C LEU A 99 -19.68 -17.32 -9.83
N GLY A 100 -19.61 -18.61 -10.12
CA GLY A 100 -19.77 -19.20 -11.44
C GLY A 100 -21.19 -19.70 -11.78
N ASP A 101 -22.11 -19.67 -10.83
CA ASP A 101 -23.51 -20.06 -11.08
C ASP A 101 -24.14 -19.14 -12.13
N GLN A 102 -24.61 -19.72 -13.24
CA GLN A 102 -25.13 -18.98 -14.38
C GLN A 102 -26.29 -18.03 -14.04
N SER A 103 -27.09 -18.37 -13.04
CA SER A 103 -28.26 -17.58 -12.61
C SER A 103 -27.88 -16.54 -11.51
N ALA A 104 -26.84 -16.81 -10.75
CA ALA A 104 -26.41 -16.00 -9.61
C ALA A 104 -25.12 -15.20 -9.86
N SER A 105 -24.47 -15.34 -11.03
CA SER A 105 -23.27 -14.60 -11.39
C SER A 105 -23.57 -13.11 -11.66
N LEU A 106 -22.51 -12.30 -11.73
CA LEU A 106 -22.62 -10.88 -12.03
C LEU A 106 -22.93 -10.62 -13.51
N THR A 107 -22.53 -11.52 -14.42
CA THR A 107 -22.65 -11.34 -15.87
C THR A 107 -24.09 -11.04 -16.33
N PRO A 108 -25.12 -11.83 -15.99
CA PRO A 108 -26.49 -11.51 -16.39
C PRO A 108 -26.99 -10.15 -15.90
N ALA A 109 -26.59 -9.76 -14.67
CA ALA A 109 -27.03 -8.47 -14.12
C ALA A 109 -26.35 -7.29 -14.80
N LEU A 110 -25.09 -7.45 -15.28
CA LEU A 110 -24.41 -6.48 -16.11
C LEU A 110 -25.08 -6.38 -17.50
N ASP A 111 -25.38 -7.54 -18.13
CA ASP A 111 -26.05 -7.59 -19.41
C ASP A 111 -27.44 -6.94 -19.35
N GLU A 112 -28.25 -7.28 -18.35
CA GLU A 112 -29.58 -6.68 -18.14
C GLU A 112 -29.50 -5.16 -17.97
N PHE A 113 -28.55 -4.68 -17.17
CA PHE A 113 -28.34 -3.25 -16.99
C PHE A 113 -27.98 -2.54 -18.29
N PHE A 114 -27.00 -3.04 -19.05
CA PHE A 114 -26.61 -2.40 -20.30
C PHE A 114 -27.67 -2.56 -21.41
N ASP A 115 -28.37 -3.66 -21.43
CA ASP A 115 -29.52 -3.83 -22.34
C ASP A 115 -30.66 -2.85 -22.00
N GLY A 116 -30.96 -2.63 -20.71
CA GLY A 116 -31.91 -1.61 -20.29
C GLY A 116 -31.52 -0.20 -20.72
N ILE A 117 -30.21 0.15 -20.61
CA ILE A 117 -29.68 1.43 -21.12
C ILE A 117 -29.78 1.51 -22.65
N LYS A 118 -29.50 0.42 -23.36
CA LYS A 118 -29.62 0.34 -24.81
C LYS A 118 -31.09 0.50 -25.29
N GLU A 119 -32.02 -0.14 -24.61
CA GLU A 119 -33.45 0.06 -24.84
C GLU A 119 -33.88 1.51 -24.59
N LEU A 120 -33.32 2.15 -23.52
CA LEU A 120 -33.53 3.58 -23.27
C LEU A 120 -32.99 4.44 -24.42
N SER A 121 -31.83 4.08 -25.02
CA SER A 121 -31.25 4.86 -26.14
C SER A 121 -32.13 4.86 -27.40
N LEU A 122 -33.04 3.88 -27.57
CA LEU A 122 -33.97 3.83 -28.69
C LEU A 122 -35.14 4.82 -28.54
N ASP A 123 -35.56 5.15 -27.31
CA ASP A 123 -36.58 6.16 -27.02
C ASP A 123 -36.29 6.82 -25.66
N PRO A 124 -35.43 7.83 -25.64
CA PRO A 124 -35.00 8.47 -24.40
C PRO A 124 -36.11 9.28 -23.73
N SER A 125 -37.21 9.55 -24.40
CA SER A 125 -38.36 10.26 -23.82
C SER A 125 -39.32 9.34 -23.07
N SER A 126 -39.18 8.01 -23.20
CA SER A 126 -40.07 7.02 -22.60
C SER A 126 -39.82 6.86 -21.11
N GLU A 127 -40.77 7.27 -20.29
CA GLU A 127 -40.71 7.06 -18.84
C GLU A 127 -40.65 5.57 -18.47
N LEU A 128 -41.34 4.70 -19.19
CA LEU A 128 -41.30 3.25 -18.97
C LEU A 128 -39.88 2.67 -19.16
N ARG A 129 -39.18 3.06 -20.21
CA ARG A 129 -37.81 2.59 -20.47
C ARG A 129 -36.83 3.10 -19.42
N ARG A 130 -37.04 4.32 -18.93
CA ARG A 130 -36.22 4.90 -17.82
C ARG A 130 -36.43 4.15 -16.52
N ASP A 131 -37.70 3.79 -16.23
CA ASP A 131 -38.02 3.00 -15.03
C ASP A 131 -37.45 1.58 -15.12
N THR A 132 -37.49 0.95 -16.30
CA THR A 132 -36.85 -0.33 -16.54
C THR A 132 -35.34 -0.24 -16.30
N ALA A 133 -34.66 0.70 -16.93
CA ALA A 133 -33.20 0.88 -16.76
C ALA A 133 -32.81 1.18 -15.30
N LEU A 134 -33.65 1.94 -14.56
CA LEU A 134 -33.46 2.18 -13.14
C LEU A 134 -33.70 0.92 -12.29
N SER A 135 -34.65 0.06 -12.70
CA SER A 135 -34.89 -1.23 -12.07
C SER A 135 -33.72 -2.19 -12.28
N ASP A 136 -33.17 -2.23 -13.50
CA ASP A 136 -32.03 -3.08 -13.86
C ASP A 136 -30.77 -2.61 -13.11
N ALA A 137 -30.59 -1.29 -12.95
CA ALA A 137 -29.54 -0.73 -12.10
C ALA A 137 -29.66 -1.18 -10.64
N LYS A 138 -30.91 -1.27 -10.09
CA LYS A 138 -31.15 -1.81 -8.74
C LYS A 138 -30.82 -3.29 -8.69
N GLY A 139 -31.17 -4.05 -9.74
CA GLY A 139 -30.81 -5.46 -9.90
C GLY A 139 -29.30 -5.67 -9.85
N LEU A 140 -28.55 -4.86 -10.62
CA LEU A 140 -27.08 -4.90 -10.64
C LEU A 140 -26.48 -4.59 -9.26
N ALA A 141 -26.93 -3.52 -8.61
CA ALA A 141 -26.46 -3.17 -7.27
C ALA A 141 -26.75 -4.29 -6.24
N SER A 142 -27.96 -4.88 -6.29
CA SER A 142 -28.34 -6.01 -5.45
C SER A 142 -27.45 -7.23 -5.70
N ARG A 143 -27.05 -7.48 -6.93
CA ARG A 143 -26.16 -8.59 -7.27
C ARG A 143 -24.75 -8.39 -6.74
N PHE A 144 -24.20 -7.17 -6.83
CA PHE A 144 -22.94 -6.87 -6.19
C PHE A 144 -22.99 -7.09 -4.68
N ASN A 145 -24.07 -6.62 -4.03
CA ASN A 145 -24.25 -6.81 -2.59
C ASN A 145 -24.29 -8.30 -2.21
N GLU A 146 -25.07 -9.11 -2.96
CA GLU A 146 -25.16 -10.55 -2.73
C GLU A 146 -23.81 -11.24 -2.83
N LEU A 147 -23.09 -11.01 -3.93
CA LEU A 147 -21.77 -11.61 -4.14
C LEU A 147 -20.74 -11.14 -3.09
N GLY A 148 -20.76 -9.86 -2.74
CA GLY A 148 -19.94 -9.33 -1.66
C GLY A 148 -20.21 -10.02 -0.33
N HIS A 149 -21.50 -10.16 0.02
CA HIS A 149 -21.93 -10.84 1.23
C HIS A 149 -21.53 -12.33 1.24
N GLN A 150 -21.67 -13.04 0.11
CA GLN A 150 -21.25 -14.44 0.02
C GLN A 150 -19.73 -14.60 0.22
N LEU A 151 -18.91 -13.70 -0.34
CA LEU A 151 -17.46 -13.72 -0.08
C LEU A 151 -17.15 -13.42 1.39
N GLN A 152 -17.88 -12.52 2.02
CA GLN A 152 -17.75 -12.23 3.45
C GLN A 152 -18.09 -13.46 4.31
N LEU A 153 -19.12 -14.24 3.95
CA LEU A 153 -19.44 -15.50 4.64
C LEU A 153 -18.29 -16.51 4.53
N ILE A 154 -17.64 -16.63 3.37
CA ILE A 154 -16.45 -17.47 3.21
C ILE A 154 -15.29 -16.95 4.07
N ASP A 155 -15.11 -15.63 4.15
CA ASP A 155 -14.11 -15.02 5.01
C ASP A 155 -14.32 -15.40 6.47
N ASP A 156 -15.54 -15.24 6.98
CA ASP A 156 -15.87 -15.55 8.36
C ASP A 156 -15.78 -17.06 8.67
N GLU A 157 -16.17 -17.90 7.74
CA GLU A 157 -16.03 -19.35 7.88
C GLU A 157 -14.55 -19.77 7.93
N THR A 158 -13.74 -19.26 7.01
CA THR A 158 -12.30 -19.56 7.00
C THR A 158 -11.58 -19.01 8.23
N LYS A 159 -12.01 -17.87 8.79
CA LYS A 159 -11.54 -17.37 10.10
C LYS A 159 -11.85 -18.37 11.22
N ASN A 160 -13.08 -18.84 11.27
CA ASN A 160 -13.51 -19.81 12.29
C ASN A 160 -12.73 -21.12 12.18
N GLN A 161 -12.57 -21.64 10.95
CA GLN A 161 -11.78 -22.84 10.69
C GLN A 161 -10.31 -22.67 11.07
N LEU A 162 -9.72 -21.52 10.73
CA LEU A 162 -8.33 -21.23 11.09
C LEU A 162 -8.14 -21.18 12.61
N ASN A 163 -9.02 -20.50 13.33
CA ASN A 163 -9.00 -20.46 14.80
C ASN A 163 -9.16 -21.86 15.41
N TYR A 164 -10.07 -22.67 14.85
CA TYR A 164 -10.28 -24.03 15.29
C TYR A 164 -9.02 -24.89 15.08
N LYS A 165 -8.42 -24.85 13.89
CA LYS A 165 -7.20 -25.61 13.58
C LYS A 165 -6.00 -25.18 14.42
N VAL A 166 -5.88 -23.90 14.73
CA VAL A 166 -4.85 -23.38 15.64
C VAL A 166 -5.10 -23.87 17.07
N SER A 167 -6.34 -23.94 17.51
CA SER A 167 -6.68 -24.51 18.82
C SER A 167 -6.35 -26.01 18.89
N GLU A 168 -6.64 -26.79 17.84
CA GLU A 168 -6.24 -28.20 17.75
C GLU A 168 -4.71 -28.34 17.78
N PHE A 169 -4.00 -27.48 17.06
CA PHE A 169 -2.53 -27.47 17.06
C PHE A 169 -1.98 -27.22 18.46
N ASN A 170 -2.52 -26.23 19.18
CA ASN A 170 -2.13 -25.93 20.55
C ASN A 170 -2.37 -27.11 21.51
N ALA A 171 -3.51 -27.78 21.38
CA ALA A 171 -3.80 -28.98 22.19
C ALA A 171 -2.79 -30.11 21.94
N LEU A 172 -2.38 -30.30 20.69
CA LEU A 172 -1.36 -31.30 20.32
C LEU A 172 0.02 -30.91 20.84
N THR A 173 0.39 -29.62 20.82
CA THR A 173 1.68 -29.15 21.41
C THR A 173 1.71 -29.34 22.92
N ASP A 174 0.60 -29.07 23.62
CA ASP A 174 0.48 -29.35 25.05
C ASP A 174 0.58 -30.84 25.36
N GLN A 175 -0.09 -31.69 24.57
CA GLN A 175 0.00 -33.15 24.70
C GLN A 175 1.45 -33.62 24.51
N LEU A 176 2.16 -33.10 23.50
CA LEU A 176 3.56 -33.42 23.24
C LEU A 176 4.46 -33.00 24.42
N ALA A 177 4.24 -31.82 24.98
CA ALA A 177 4.98 -31.35 26.15
C ALA A 177 4.79 -32.27 27.36
N VAL A 178 3.58 -32.76 27.58
CA VAL A 178 3.29 -33.76 28.65
C VAL A 178 4.01 -35.09 28.37
N ILE A 179 4.02 -35.57 27.12
CA ILE A 179 4.76 -36.79 26.75
C ILE A 179 6.25 -36.57 26.98
N ASN A 180 6.83 -35.45 26.57
CA ASN A 180 8.22 -35.10 26.83
C ASN A 180 8.56 -35.12 28.33
N GLN A 181 7.71 -34.55 29.19
CA GLN A 181 7.88 -34.57 30.65
C GLN A 181 7.89 -36.00 31.18
N LYS A 182 7.09 -36.91 30.62
CA LYS A 182 7.10 -38.34 31.00
C LYS A 182 8.38 -39.01 30.54
N LEU A 183 8.87 -38.76 29.32
CA LEU A 183 10.08 -39.35 28.74
C LEU A 183 11.35 -38.93 29.53
N VAL A 184 11.42 -37.67 29.98
CA VAL A 184 12.57 -37.17 30.77
C VAL A 184 12.79 -37.93 32.08
N ARG A 185 11.75 -38.51 32.68
CA ARG A 185 11.88 -39.32 33.89
C ARG A 185 12.74 -40.58 33.67
N GLN A 186 12.91 -41.00 32.44
CA GLN A 186 13.76 -42.11 32.01
C GLN A 186 14.77 -41.57 30.97
N SER A 187 15.85 -41.00 31.46
CA SER A 187 16.86 -40.32 30.61
C SER A 187 17.64 -41.31 29.69
N ASP A 188 17.65 -42.61 30.02
CA ASP A 188 18.24 -43.62 29.11
C ASP A 188 17.29 -43.99 27.99
N LEU A 189 17.62 -43.57 26.77
CA LEU A 189 16.83 -43.80 25.56
C LEU A 189 16.48 -45.29 25.33
N LYS A 190 17.34 -46.21 25.78
CA LYS A 190 17.12 -47.64 25.62
C LYS A 190 16.10 -48.21 26.59
N ARG A 191 15.70 -47.43 27.59
CA ARG A 191 14.76 -47.87 28.63
C ARG A 191 13.47 -47.05 28.63
N GLN A 192 13.34 -46.10 27.68
CA GLN A 192 12.12 -45.37 27.50
C GLN A 192 10.98 -46.28 27.02
N PRO A 193 9.75 -46.12 27.57
CA PRO A 193 8.61 -46.93 27.16
C PRO A 193 8.31 -46.75 25.65
N PRO A 194 8.31 -47.87 24.86
CA PRO A 194 8.02 -47.77 23.43
C PRO A 194 6.65 -47.20 23.08
N ASP A 195 5.66 -47.43 23.90
CA ASP A 195 4.29 -46.91 23.77
C ASP A 195 4.24 -45.37 23.90
N LEU A 196 5.02 -44.79 24.80
CA LEU A 196 5.13 -43.33 24.90
C LEU A 196 5.85 -42.73 23.67
N LEU A 197 6.86 -43.44 23.15
CA LEU A 197 7.55 -43.00 21.94
C LEU A 197 6.64 -43.12 20.70
N ASN A 198 5.81 -44.18 20.61
CA ASN A 198 4.80 -44.30 19.55
C ASN A 198 3.75 -43.18 19.64
N SER A 199 3.23 -42.90 20.84
CA SER A 199 2.29 -41.82 21.08
C SER A 199 2.91 -40.44 20.73
N ARG A 200 4.19 -40.22 21.06
CA ARG A 200 4.93 -39.00 20.66
C ARG A 200 4.97 -38.86 19.15
N ASP A 201 5.37 -39.93 18.44
CA ASP A 201 5.53 -39.87 16.99
C ASP A 201 4.18 -39.70 16.28
N GLN A 202 3.10 -40.27 16.81
CA GLN A 202 1.75 -40.09 16.32
C GLN A 202 1.29 -38.62 16.50
N VAL A 203 1.53 -38.02 17.68
CA VAL A 203 1.25 -36.59 17.91
C VAL A 203 2.06 -35.71 16.95
N LEU A 204 3.31 -36.07 16.65
CA LEU A 204 4.13 -35.33 15.68
C LEU A 204 3.57 -35.39 14.25
N VAL A 205 3.00 -36.54 13.84
CA VAL A 205 2.31 -36.67 12.54
C VAL A 205 1.06 -35.80 12.51
N GLU A 206 0.24 -35.85 13.56
CA GLU A 206 -0.97 -35.00 13.67
C GLU A 206 -0.62 -33.51 13.70
N LEU A 207 0.45 -33.11 14.40
CA LEU A 207 0.95 -31.72 14.34
C LEU A 207 1.33 -31.33 12.91
N SER A 208 2.03 -32.25 12.19
CA SER A 208 2.44 -32.02 10.81
C SER A 208 1.26 -31.86 9.85
N LYS A 209 0.16 -32.57 10.11
CA LYS A 209 -1.08 -32.44 9.37
C LYS A 209 -1.71 -31.06 9.55
N ARG A 210 -1.60 -30.47 10.76
CA ARG A 210 -2.15 -29.12 11.05
C ARG A 210 -1.25 -28.01 10.54
N PHE A 211 0.09 -28.19 10.76
CA PHE A 211 1.07 -27.16 10.37
C PHE A 211 2.43 -27.82 10.09
N ARG A 212 3.21 -27.28 9.18
CA ARG A 212 4.55 -27.80 8.91
C ARG A 212 5.46 -27.58 10.10
N VAL A 213 5.98 -28.67 10.63
CA VAL A 213 6.86 -28.66 11.78
C VAL A 213 8.22 -29.32 11.48
N SER A 214 9.26 -28.76 12.09
CA SER A 214 10.59 -29.37 12.15
C SER A 214 10.82 -29.90 13.56
N VAL A 215 11.36 -31.11 13.67
CA VAL A 215 11.52 -31.81 14.95
C VAL A 215 13.00 -32.03 15.22
N GLU A 216 13.47 -31.59 16.38
CA GLU A 216 14.82 -31.81 16.87
C GLU A 216 14.77 -32.67 18.13
N GLN A 217 15.48 -33.82 18.14
CA GLN A 217 15.51 -34.69 19.29
C GLN A 217 16.73 -34.41 20.16
N ALA A 218 16.49 -34.17 21.43
CA ALA A 218 17.54 -34.02 22.42
C ALA A 218 18.09 -35.38 22.90
N ALA A 219 19.27 -35.36 23.50
CA ALA A 219 19.97 -36.57 24.00
C ALA A 219 19.17 -37.37 25.07
N ASN A 220 18.23 -36.75 25.72
CA ASN A 220 17.32 -37.34 26.73
C ASN A 220 16.01 -37.88 26.15
N GLY A 221 15.85 -37.90 24.81
CA GLY A 221 14.67 -38.39 24.14
C GLY A 221 13.50 -37.38 24.01
N MET A 222 13.58 -36.25 24.64
CA MET A 222 12.63 -35.16 24.40
C MET A 222 12.77 -34.62 22.98
N VAL A 223 11.70 -34.10 22.46
CA VAL A 223 11.70 -33.44 21.16
C VAL A 223 11.33 -31.96 21.33
N SER A 224 12.06 -31.11 20.61
CA SER A 224 11.67 -29.72 20.40
C SER A 224 11.02 -29.61 19.03
N VAL A 225 9.97 -28.83 18.93
CA VAL A 225 9.21 -28.61 17.69
C VAL A 225 9.29 -27.15 17.31
N THR A 226 9.74 -26.94 16.07
CA THR A 226 9.87 -25.61 15.46
C THR A 226 8.90 -25.53 14.29
N VAL A 227 8.17 -24.43 14.15
CA VAL A 227 7.27 -24.18 13.03
C VAL A 227 8.03 -23.56 11.85
N GLY A 228 7.68 -23.97 10.62
CA GLY A 228 8.29 -23.51 9.38
C GLY A 228 9.31 -24.50 8.78
N LYS A 229 9.82 -24.15 7.59
CA LYS A 229 10.71 -25.01 6.79
C LYS A 229 12.13 -25.18 7.36
N ASN A 230 12.59 -24.25 8.20
CA ASN A 230 13.99 -24.20 8.64
C ASN A 230 14.12 -24.41 10.15
N ALA A 231 15.20 -25.01 10.58
CA ALA A 231 15.55 -25.20 11.98
C ALA A 231 15.71 -23.88 12.79
N ASN A 232 15.85 -22.76 12.11
CA ASN A 232 15.90 -21.42 12.69
C ASN A 232 14.49 -20.79 12.90
N GLY A 233 13.42 -21.55 12.69
CA GLY A 233 12.05 -21.12 12.95
C GLY A 233 11.76 -20.94 14.43
N VAL A 234 10.52 -20.57 14.73
CA VAL A 234 10.09 -20.33 16.10
C VAL A 234 9.74 -21.63 16.80
N LYS A 235 10.35 -21.89 17.97
CA LYS A 235 10.04 -23.07 18.77
C LYS A 235 8.67 -22.95 19.43
N VAL A 236 7.76 -23.85 19.09
CA VAL A 236 6.42 -23.97 19.70
C VAL A 236 6.41 -24.97 20.86
N VAL A 237 7.27 -26.01 20.80
CA VAL A 237 7.52 -26.89 21.96
C VAL A 237 9.02 -26.91 22.21
N ASP A 238 9.41 -26.60 23.44
CA ASP A 238 10.80 -26.70 23.90
C ASP A 238 10.86 -27.58 25.13
N GLY A 239 11.27 -28.82 24.91
CA GLY A 239 11.25 -29.84 25.94
C GLY A 239 9.86 -30.07 26.52
N GLY A 240 9.69 -29.79 27.80
CA GLY A 240 8.44 -29.98 28.52
C GLY A 240 7.51 -28.77 28.55
N SER A 241 7.75 -27.76 27.77
CA SER A 241 6.96 -26.53 27.69
C SER A 241 6.42 -26.31 26.26
N ALA A 242 5.14 -25.99 26.15
CA ALA A 242 4.51 -25.57 24.92
C ALA A 242 4.16 -24.07 24.96
N LYS A 243 4.25 -23.42 23.83
CA LYS A 243 3.83 -22.04 23.61
C LYS A 243 2.55 -22.01 22.81
N GLN A 244 1.65 -21.09 23.14
CA GLN A 244 0.36 -21.00 22.47
C GLN A 244 0.49 -20.17 21.19
N MET A 245 -0.08 -20.67 20.10
CA MET A 245 -0.22 -19.96 18.82
C MET A 245 -1.59 -19.29 18.79
N GLY A 246 -1.64 -18.05 18.31
CA GLY A 246 -2.86 -17.31 18.05
C GLY A 246 -2.97 -16.87 16.60
N VAL A 247 -4.11 -16.35 16.22
CA VAL A 247 -4.36 -15.75 14.92
C VAL A 247 -4.76 -14.30 15.12
N GLU A 248 -4.12 -13.41 14.42
CA GLU A 248 -4.52 -12.01 14.30
C GLU A 248 -5.01 -11.72 12.89
N TYR A 249 -6.13 -11.05 12.81
CA TYR A 249 -6.71 -10.61 11.54
C TYR A 249 -6.43 -9.13 11.36
N LYS A 250 -5.86 -8.76 10.22
CA LYS A 250 -5.68 -7.36 9.83
C LYS A 250 -7.01 -6.84 9.28
N THR A 251 -7.91 -6.48 10.17
CA THR A 251 -9.30 -6.15 9.86
C THR A 251 -9.51 -4.92 9.00
N ALA A 252 -8.52 -4.05 8.91
CA ALA A 252 -8.75 -2.73 8.39
C ALA A 252 -8.20 -2.47 6.98
N THR A 253 -7.19 -3.20 6.53
CA THR A 253 -6.58 -2.99 5.20
C THR A 253 -6.79 -4.14 4.24
N SER A 254 -7.00 -5.33 4.77
CA SER A 254 -7.24 -6.54 3.98
C SER A 254 -7.96 -7.56 4.86
N PRO A 255 -9.30 -7.59 4.84
CA PRO A 255 -10.11 -8.45 5.72
C PRO A 255 -9.69 -9.92 5.69
N ALA A 256 -9.20 -10.39 4.55
CA ALA A 256 -8.76 -11.77 4.38
C ALA A 256 -7.32 -12.05 4.83
N GLU A 257 -6.52 -11.04 5.18
CA GLU A 257 -5.18 -11.27 5.73
C GLU A 257 -5.24 -11.73 7.19
N ALA A 258 -4.62 -12.88 7.45
CA ALA A 258 -4.45 -13.43 8.78
C ALA A 258 -2.97 -13.62 9.06
N THR A 259 -2.55 -13.26 10.25
CA THR A 259 -1.18 -13.43 10.73
C THR A 259 -1.16 -14.39 11.91
N LEU A 260 -0.27 -15.37 11.89
CA LEU A 260 -0.03 -16.23 13.04
C LEU A 260 0.88 -15.50 14.03
N VAL A 261 0.55 -15.57 15.30
CA VAL A 261 1.33 -14.99 16.37
C VAL A 261 1.62 -16.05 17.43
N LEU A 262 2.81 -16.00 18.01
CA LEU A 262 3.16 -16.85 19.14
C LEU A 262 3.21 -16.01 20.40
N ASP A 263 2.44 -16.39 21.41
CA ASP A 263 2.47 -15.75 22.71
C ASP A 263 3.44 -16.51 23.63
N ALA A 264 4.52 -15.85 24.00
CA ALA A 264 5.54 -16.40 24.87
C ALA A 264 5.77 -15.48 26.06
N TYR A 265 5.06 -15.71 27.16
CA TYR A 265 5.25 -14.99 28.44
C TYR A 265 5.17 -13.45 28.31
N GLY A 266 4.26 -12.96 27.45
CA GLY A 266 4.07 -11.52 27.23
C GLY A 266 4.95 -10.94 26.12
N ASP A 267 5.80 -11.75 25.50
CA ASP A 267 6.53 -11.38 24.29
C ASP A 267 5.82 -11.98 23.08
N ARG A 268 5.25 -11.13 22.24
CA ARG A 268 4.41 -11.50 21.11
C ARG A 268 5.24 -11.53 19.84
N GLN A 269 5.40 -12.70 19.27
CA GLN A 269 6.22 -12.92 18.10
C GLN A 269 5.33 -13.14 16.87
N ASP A 270 5.44 -12.26 15.87
CA ASP A 270 4.77 -12.38 14.57
C ASP A 270 5.42 -13.48 13.72
N LEU A 271 4.59 -14.38 13.19
CA LEU A 271 5.00 -15.49 12.35
C LEU A 271 4.71 -15.25 10.85
N SER A 272 4.34 -14.05 10.44
CA SER A 272 4.01 -13.72 9.04
C SER A 272 5.14 -13.98 8.05
N GLY A 273 6.39 -13.96 8.50
CA GLY A 273 7.58 -14.26 7.68
C GLY A 273 7.83 -15.74 7.41
N LEU A 274 7.02 -16.68 7.93
CA LEU A 274 7.20 -18.11 7.71
C LEU A 274 6.66 -18.55 6.34
N THR A 275 7.48 -18.44 5.32
CA THR A 275 7.16 -18.94 3.98
C THR A 275 7.02 -20.48 3.99
N GLY A 276 5.89 -20.98 3.44
CA GLY A 276 5.63 -22.42 3.32
C GLY A 276 5.10 -23.07 4.60
N ALA A 277 4.08 -22.43 5.17
CA ALA A 277 3.40 -22.87 6.40
C ALA A 277 2.95 -24.35 6.40
N GLY A 278 2.57 -24.92 5.25
CA GLY A 278 2.15 -26.31 5.11
C GLY A 278 1.02 -26.72 6.04
N GLY A 279 0.51 -27.93 5.91
CA GLY A 279 -0.63 -28.41 6.69
C GLY A 279 -1.93 -27.66 6.43
N GLU A 280 -2.99 -28.08 7.09
CA GLU A 280 -4.33 -27.49 6.92
C GLU A 280 -4.34 -25.97 7.22
N ILE A 281 -3.60 -25.53 8.25
CA ILE A 281 -3.45 -24.10 8.60
C ILE A 281 -2.77 -23.34 7.46
N GLY A 282 -1.70 -23.90 6.90
CA GLY A 282 -1.00 -23.30 5.77
C GLY A 282 -1.86 -23.21 4.51
N GLY A 283 -2.65 -24.24 4.22
CA GLY A 283 -3.61 -24.24 3.12
C GLY A 283 -4.71 -23.18 3.28
N LEU A 284 -5.27 -23.04 4.49
CA LEU A 284 -6.23 -21.98 4.80
C LEU A 284 -5.63 -20.58 4.64
N LEU A 285 -4.43 -20.35 5.16
CA LEU A 285 -3.74 -19.06 5.01
C LEU A 285 -3.44 -18.76 3.53
N GLN A 286 -3.02 -19.76 2.77
CA GLN A 286 -2.76 -19.63 1.34
C GLN A 286 -4.05 -19.32 0.57
N PHE A 287 -5.16 -20.03 0.83
CA PHE A 287 -6.45 -19.72 0.22
C PHE A 287 -6.85 -18.27 0.50
N ARG A 288 -6.78 -17.85 1.76
CA ARG A 288 -7.15 -16.50 2.17
C ARG A 288 -6.33 -15.43 1.46
N SER A 289 -5.01 -15.62 1.37
CA SER A 289 -4.10 -14.62 0.79
C SER A 289 -4.06 -14.63 -0.74
N SER A 290 -4.16 -15.80 -1.38
CA SER A 290 -3.95 -15.93 -2.83
C SER A 290 -5.24 -16.00 -3.65
N VAL A 291 -6.38 -16.33 -3.02
CA VAL A 291 -7.68 -16.46 -3.70
C VAL A 291 -8.71 -15.50 -3.13
N LEU A 292 -9.01 -15.61 -1.84
CA LEU A 292 -10.12 -14.87 -1.22
C LEU A 292 -9.86 -13.36 -1.22
N ALA A 293 -8.71 -12.90 -0.69
CA ALA A 293 -8.39 -11.48 -0.60
C ALA A 293 -8.33 -10.80 -1.98
N PRO A 294 -7.63 -11.35 -2.99
CA PRO A 294 -7.66 -10.78 -4.34
C PRO A 294 -9.06 -10.76 -4.96
N SER A 295 -9.87 -11.79 -4.72
CA SER A 295 -11.23 -11.86 -5.26
C SER A 295 -12.15 -10.81 -4.64
N MET A 296 -12.11 -10.63 -3.32
CA MET A 296 -12.84 -9.56 -2.64
C MET A 296 -12.40 -8.18 -3.12
N ASN A 297 -11.09 -7.95 -3.22
CA ASN A 297 -10.54 -6.67 -3.69
C ASN A 297 -10.95 -6.37 -5.14
N ASN A 298 -10.88 -7.36 -6.02
CA ASN A 298 -11.26 -7.20 -7.42
C ASN A 298 -12.77 -6.97 -7.59
N LEU A 299 -13.62 -7.67 -6.82
CA LEU A 299 -15.06 -7.43 -6.84
C LEU A 299 -15.40 -6.00 -6.36
N ASN A 300 -14.72 -5.53 -5.31
CA ASN A 300 -14.88 -4.17 -4.81
C ASN A 300 -14.41 -3.12 -5.81
N LEU A 301 -13.25 -3.36 -6.43
CA LEU A 301 -12.73 -2.47 -7.47
C LEU A 301 -13.68 -2.43 -8.67
N LEU A 302 -14.26 -3.57 -9.06
CA LEU A 302 -15.24 -3.65 -10.14
C LEU A 302 -16.49 -2.84 -9.82
N ALA A 303 -17.08 -3.01 -8.63
CA ALA A 303 -18.24 -2.24 -8.18
C ALA A 303 -17.97 -0.73 -8.16
N ALA A 304 -16.82 -0.33 -7.61
CA ALA A 304 -16.41 1.08 -7.59
C ALA A 304 -16.18 1.63 -9.01
N THR A 305 -15.59 0.84 -9.91
CA THR A 305 -15.34 1.26 -11.29
C THR A 305 -16.64 1.40 -12.06
N VAL A 306 -17.58 0.44 -11.94
CA VAL A 306 -18.93 0.54 -12.55
C VAL A 306 -19.63 1.79 -12.04
N SER A 307 -19.66 2.00 -10.72
CA SER A 307 -20.27 3.20 -10.12
C SER A 307 -19.65 4.49 -10.66
N ASN A 308 -18.34 4.57 -10.73
CA ASN A 308 -17.64 5.78 -11.15
C ASN A 308 -17.80 6.06 -12.64
N GLU A 309 -17.65 5.06 -13.50
CA GLU A 309 -17.77 5.22 -14.96
C GLU A 309 -19.21 5.59 -15.34
N VAL A 310 -20.20 4.91 -14.77
CA VAL A 310 -21.63 5.21 -15.03
C VAL A 310 -21.98 6.61 -14.51
N ASN A 311 -21.60 6.97 -13.29
CA ASN A 311 -21.87 8.29 -12.74
C ASN A 311 -21.14 9.39 -13.52
N SER A 312 -19.93 9.14 -13.98
CA SER A 312 -19.16 10.06 -14.82
C SER A 312 -19.89 10.31 -16.13
N ALA A 313 -20.31 9.24 -16.81
CA ALA A 313 -21.08 9.35 -18.05
C ALA A 313 -22.40 10.10 -17.85
N LEU A 314 -23.16 9.76 -16.78
CA LEU A 314 -24.43 10.46 -16.48
C LEU A 314 -24.22 11.94 -16.17
N SER A 315 -23.14 12.29 -15.50
CA SER A 315 -22.81 13.69 -15.20
C SER A 315 -22.52 14.53 -16.45
N GLY A 316 -22.16 13.87 -17.55
CA GLY A 316 -21.98 14.47 -18.87
C GLY A 316 -23.27 14.66 -19.64
N GLY A 317 -24.37 14.09 -19.19
CA GLY A 317 -25.66 14.12 -19.87
C GLY A 317 -26.68 15.05 -19.27
N MET A 318 -27.81 15.13 -19.97
CA MET A 318 -29.00 15.90 -19.61
C MET A 318 -30.17 14.97 -19.31
N ASP A 319 -30.87 15.23 -18.23
CA ASP A 319 -32.09 14.51 -17.83
C ASP A 319 -33.37 15.02 -18.59
N LEU A 320 -34.48 14.43 -18.29
CA LEU A 320 -35.75 14.80 -18.97
C LEU A 320 -36.26 16.19 -18.54
N TYR A 321 -35.80 16.74 -17.42
CA TYR A 321 -36.10 18.08 -16.97
C TYR A 321 -35.20 19.14 -17.56
N GLY A 322 -34.20 18.74 -18.33
CA GLY A 322 -33.18 19.65 -18.89
C GLY A 322 -32.03 19.92 -17.93
N ASP A 323 -31.99 19.29 -16.78
CA ASP A 323 -30.94 19.45 -15.79
C ASP A 323 -29.73 18.50 -16.10
N LYS A 324 -28.57 18.87 -15.56
CA LYS A 324 -27.38 18.01 -15.59
C LYS A 324 -27.64 16.70 -14.85
N GLY A 325 -27.22 15.58 -15.41
CA GLY A 325 -27.37 14.27 -14.80
C GLY A 325 -26.67 14.15 -13.46
N GLY A 326 -27.37 13.54 -12.51
CA GLY A 326 -26.86 13.20 -11.19
C GLY A 326 -26.29 11.79 -11.10
N PRO A 327 -25.70 11.41 -9.95
CA PRO A 327 -25.19 10.08 -9.74
C PRO A 327 -26.34 9.03 -9.70
N LEU A 328 -26.12 7.89 -10.33
CA LEU A 328 -27.02 6.74 -10.26
C LEU A 328 -26.63 5.82 -9.11
N PHE A 329 -25.35 5.52 -8.99
CA PHE A 329 -24.82 4.61 -7.98
C PHE A 329 -24.06 5.38 -6.89
N ASP A 330 -24.07 4.81 -5.68
CA ASP A 330 -23.24 5.22 -4.57
C ASP A 330 -22.61 3.96 -3.94
N THR A 331 -21.37 4.07 -3.54
CA THR A 331 -20.61 3.01 -2.85
C THR A 331 -20.03 3.58 -1.54
N PRO A 332 -20.89 3.83 -0.53
CA PRO A 332 -20.44 4.44 0.71
C PRO A 332 -19.48 3.53 1.48
N LEU A 333 -18.42 4.11 2.01
CA LEU A 333 -17.54 3.42 2.94
C LEU A 333 -18.17 3.40 4.33
N VAL A 334 -18.23 2.22 4.95
CA VAL A 334 -18.65 2.02 6.33
C VAL A 334 -17.42 1.61 7.14
N PHE A 335 -17.19 2.33 8.23
CA PHE A 335 -16.08 2.05 9.14
C PHE A 335 -16.60 1.39 10.41
N SER A 336 -15.85 0.44 10.95
CA SER A 336 -16.09 -0.13 12.27
C SER A 336 -14.87 -0.01 13.15
N ALA A 337 -15.12 -0.11 14.45
CA ALA A 337 -14.08 -0.14 15.46
C ALA A 337 -14.05 -1.53 16.13
N ASP A 338 -12.87 -2.10 16.24
CA ASP A 338 -12.61 -3.28 17.04
C ASP A 338 -11.85 -2.87 18.30
N VAL A 339 -12.46 -3.14 19.47
CA VAL A 339 -11.89 -2.78 20.77
C VAL A 339 -11.19 -4.00 21.34
N LYS A 340 -9.87 -3.97 21.40
CA LYS A 340 -9.06 -5.08 21.88
C LYS A 340 -8.54 -4.84 23.29
N ASN A 341 -8.57 -5.87 24.11
CA ASN A 341 -7.86 -5.98 25.39
C ASN A 341 -8.24 -4.99 26.49
N THR A 342 -9.51 -4.70 26.65
CA THR A 342 -9.92 -3.70 27.61
C THR A 342 -10.68 -4.32 28.77
N ALA A 343 -10.26 -4.03 29.99
CA ALA A 343 -11.09 -4.18 31.18
C ALA A 343 -12.27 -3.17 31.16
N SER A 344 -12.14 -2.11 30.37
CA SER A 344 -13.13 -1.13 29.96
C SER A 344 -13.65 -1.53 28.57
N ASN A 345 -14.91 -1.34 28.30
CA ASN A 345 -15.49 -1.57 26.96
C ASN A 345 -15.95 -0.20 26.41
N PRO A 346 -15.01 0.62 25.90
CA PRO A 346 -15.37 1.94 25.39
C PRO A 346 -16.28 1.80 24.16
N GLY A 347 -17.34 2.59 24.13
CA GLY A 347 -18.20 2.73 22.95
C GLY A 347 -17.50 3.62 21.92
N VAL A 348 -17.42 3.18 20.67
CA VAL A 348 -16.80 3.92 19.56
C VAL A 348 -17.86 4.26 18.54
N SER A 349 -17.95 5.54 18.17
CA SER A 349 -18.79 6.02 17.09
C SER A 349 -17.91 6.60 15.99
N ILE A 350 -18.19 6.24 14.74
CA ILE A 350 -17.41 6.70 13.59
C ILE A 350 -18.36 7.32 12.58
N GLN A 351 -18.00 8.52 12.11
CA GLN A 351 -18.72 9.23 11.05
C GLN A 351 -17.73 9.61 9.96
N VAL A 352 -18.08 9.35 8.72
CA VAL A 352 -17.33 9.82 7.55
C VAL A 352 -17.77 11.27 7.30
N THR A 353 -16.83 12.21 7.34
CA THR A 353 -17.10 13.65 7.27
C THR A 353 -16.73 14.26 5.93
N GLU A 354 -15.89 13.63 5.15
CA GLU A 354 -15.51 14.08 3.81
C GLU A 354 -16.05 13.16 2.72
N LYS A 355 -16.28 13.76 1.53
CA LYS A 355 -16.55 12.97 0.32
C LYS A 355 -15.32 12.13 0.02
N ARG A 356 -15.39 10.87 0.40
CA ARG A 356 -14.40 9.80 0.22
C ARG A 356 -13.02 10.08 0.84
N PRO A 357 -12.66 9.41 1.93
CA PRO A 357 -11.25 9.13 2.20
C PRO A 357 -10.72 8.35 0.99
N GLU A 358 -9.76 8.89 0.25
CA GLU A 358 -9.23 8.27 -0.98
C GLU A 358 -8.55 6.92 -0.75
N ASN A 359 -8.29 6.57 0.51
CA ASN A 359 -7.71 5.29 0.91
C ASN A 359 -8.45 4.75 2.14
N SER A 360 -8.70 3.46 2.15
CA SER A 360 -9.17 2.72 3.32
C SER A 360 -8.06 2.69 4.37
N HIS A 361 -8.03 3.69 5.24
CA HIS A 361 -7.03 3.76 6.31
C HIS A 361 -7.42 2.83 7.46
N SER A 362 -6.47 2.03 7.89
CA SER A 362 -6.55 1.31 9.14
C SER A 362 -5.86 2.12 10.21
N LEU A 363 -6.62 2.57 11.20
CA LEU A 363 -6.10 3.33 12.32
C LEU A 363 -6.05 2.46 13.57
N GLU A 364 -4.90 2.38 14.20
CA GLU A 364 -4.74 1.81 15.54
C GLU A 364 -4.60 2.93 16.55
N LEU A 365 -5.50 2.97 17.53
CA LEU A 365 -5.52 3.95 18.59
C LEU A 365 -5.05 3.28 19.88
N ILE A 366 -4.09 3.86 20.59
CA ILE A 366 -3.59 3.39 21.88
C ILE A 366 -3.75 4.53 22.88
N PHE A 367 -4.47 4.30 23.99
CA PHE A 367 -4.71 5.34 24.98
C PHE A 367 -3.51 5.56 25.89
N ASP A 368 -3.05 6.80 25.97
CA ASP A 368 -2.01 7.28 26.89
C ASP A 368 -2.67 8.06 28.02
N LYS A 369 -2.94 7.40 29.15
CA LYS A 369 -3.61 7.99 30.31
C LYS A 369 -2.81 9.10 30.95
N LYS A 370 -1.48 9.05 30.89
CA LYS A 370 -0.62 10.07 31.47
C LYS A 370 -0.84 11.44 30.86
N ASN A 371 -1.13 11.47 29.56
CA ASN A 371 -1.33 12.69 28.80
C ASN A 371 -2.79 12.90 28.35
N ASP A 372 -3.72 12.03 28.77
CA ASP A 372 -5.16 12.02 28.44
C ASP A 372 -5.43 12.13 26.93
N ARG A 373 -4.74 11.31 26.13
CA ARG A 373 -4.76 11.36 24.66
C ARG A 373 -4.62 9.99 24.02
N TRP A 374 -5.00 9.88 22.77
CA TRP A 374 -4.76 8.70 21.96
C TRP A 374 -3.52 8.90 21.10
N LEU A 375 -2.65 7.92 21.12
CA LEU A 375 -1.61 7.73 20.12
C LEU A 375 -2.23 6.95 18.97
N ILE A 376 -2.23 7.53 17.78
CA ILE A 376 -2.90 6.99 16.63
C ILE A 376 -1.84 6.60 15.61
N ASN A 377 -1.87 5.36 15.20
CA ASN A 377 -1.00 4.81 14.19
C ASN A 377 -1.84 4.47 12.94
N ASP A 378 -1.60 5.14 11.84
CA ASP A 378 -2.16 4.75 10.55
C ASP A 378 -1.34 3.58 10.02
N GLN A 379 -1.92 2.39 10.07
CA GLN A 379 -1.24 1.15 9.68
C GLN A 379 -0.99 1.09 8.17
N SER A 380 -1.73 1.85 7.36
CA SER A 380 -1.57 1.88 5.91
C SER A 380 -0.41 2.76 5.47
N THR A 381 -0.19 3.88 6.14
CA THR A 381 0.86 4.86 5.81
C THR A 381 2.04 4.81 6.77
N GLY A 382 1.88 4.18 7.94
CA GLY A 382 2.86 4.20 9.03
C GLY A 382 2.95 5.53 9.78
N LEU A 383 2.09 6.51 9.44
CA LEU A 383 2.05 7.81 10.10
C LEU A 383 1.49 7.70 11.50
N LYS A 384 2.07 8.45 12.41
CA LYS A 384 1.63 8.53 13.81
C LYS A 384 1.06 9.91 14.11
N PHE A 385 -0.12 9.92 14.69
CA PHE A 385 -0.83 11.11 15.11
C PHE A 385 -1.10 11.06 16.61
N VAL A 386 -1.40 12.21 17.17
CA VAL A 386 -1.81 12.34 18.55
C VAL A 386 -3.16 13.05 18.59
N SER A 387 -4.14 12.48 19.28
CA SER A 387 -5.45 13.11 19.38
C SER A 387 -5.39 14.39 20.23
N PRO A 388 -6.20 15.41 19.88
CA PRO A 388 -6.29 16.64 20.68
C PRO A 388 -6.99 16.43 22.03
N ASN A 389 -7.84 15.41 22.12
CA ASN A 389 -8.51 15.00 23.37
C ASN A 389 -8.86 13.50 23.35
N ALA A 390 -9.24 12.96 24.50
CA ALA A 390 -9.53 11.55 24.67
C ALA A 390 -10.92 11.11 24.14
N ARG A 391 -11.82 12.02 23.84
CA ARG A 391 -13.23 11.72 23.55
C ARG A 391 -13.67 11.95 22.12
N GLN A 392 -13.07 12.90 21.42
CA GLN A 392 -13.40 13.23 20.03
C GLN A 392 -12.14 13.57 19.25
N MET A 393 -12.06 13.07 18.03
CA MET A 393 -10.96 13.35 17.10
C MET A 393 -11.46 13.32 15.66
N SER A 394 -10.83 14.09 14.80
CA SER A 394 -11.05 14.06 13.35
C SER A 394 -9.72 13.76 12.67
N ILE A 395 -9.66 12.69 11.90
CA ILE A 395 -8.45 12.22 11.21
C ILE A 395 -8.85 11.65 9.85
N ASN A 396 -8.20 12.12 8.81
CA ASN A 396 -8.36 11.58 7.46
C ASN A 396 -9.83 11.44 7.02
N GLY A 397 -10.65 12.47 7.25
CA GLY A 397 -12.07 12.46 6.89
C GLY A 397 -12.97 11.60 7.80
N LEU A 398 -12.42 11.04 8.86
CA LEU A 398 -13.18 10.31 9.87
C LEU A 398 -13.33 11.14 11.14
N ARG A 399 -14.55 11.26 11.63
CA ARG A 399 -14.82 11.76 12.99
C ARG A 399 -15.05 10.57 13.90
N ILE A 400 -14.21 10.46 14.91
CA ILE A 400 -14.22 9.34 15.87
C ILE A 400 -14.65 9.91 17.22
N GLY A 401 -15.72 9.35 17.78
CA GLY A 401 -16.18 9.64 19.13
C GLY A 401 -15.99 8.43 20.03
N ILE A 402 -15.40 8.61 21.21
CA ILE A 402 -15.15 7.56 22.18
C ILE A 402 -15.91 7.87 23.47
N SER A 403 -16.74 6.93 23.92
CA SER A 403 -17.58 7.05 25.10
C SER A 403 -17.27 5.91 26.10
N GLY A 404 -17.73 6.05 27.35
CA GLY A 404 -17.48 5.06 28.40
C GLY A 404 -16.15 5.25 29.13
N ASP A 405 -15.76 4.26 29.92
CA ASP A 405 -14.48 4.27 30.64
C ASP A 405 -13.34 3.94 29.67
N ILE A 406 -12.23 4.65 29.82
CA ILE A 406 -11.01 4.46 29.04
C ILE A 406 -9.86 4.24 30.03
N GLN A 407 -9.08 3.20 29.80
CA GLN A 407 -7.94 2.84 30.62
C GLN A 407 -6.63 2.94 29.86
N ASP A 408 -5.54 3.09 30.59
CA ASP A 408 -4.19 3.15 30.01
C ASP A 408 -3.88 1.90 29.20
N GLY A 409 -3.41 2.08 27.98
CA GLY A 409 -3.09 0.98 27.08
C GLY A 409 -4.29 0.38 26.33
N ASP A 410 -5.52 0.92 26.50
CA ASP A 410 -6.66 0.51 25.67
C ASP A 410 -6.33 0.67 24.19
N ARG A 411 -6.71 -0.33 23.39
CA ARG A 411 -6.45 -0.36 21.94
C ARG A 411 -7.75 -0.44 21.16
N ILE A 412 -7.91 0.44 20.21
CA ILE A 412 -9.03 0.47 19.28
C ILE A 412 -8.45 0.42 17.86
N THR A 413 -8.89 -0.54 17.09
CA THR A 413 -8.55 -0.59 15.66
C THR A 413 -9.76 -0.17 14.85
N ILE A 414 -9.60 0.83 13.99
CA ILE A 414 -10.66 1.34 13.10
C ILE A 414 -10.30 0.99 11.68
N GLY A 415 -11.26 0.47 10.94
CA GLY A 415 -11.08 0.14 9.54
C GLY A 415 -12.38 0.10 8.76
N ALA A 416 -12.27 0.16 7.43
CA ALA A 416 -13.42 -0.01 6.56
C ALA A 416 -13.91 -1.47 6.65
N THR A 417 -15.18 -1.64 6.99
CA THR A 417 -15.82 -2.95 7.13
C THR A 417 -16.69 -3.35 5.97
N SER A 418 -17.25 -2.38 5.25
CA SER A 418 -17.98 -2.68 4.03
C SER A 418 -17.13 -2.41 2.81
N SER A 419 -17.28 -3.31 1.88
CA SER A 419 -16.70 -3.23 0.56
C SER A 419 -17.60 -2.42 -0.38
N ALA A 420 -17.02 -1.87 -1.43
CA ALA A 420 -17.80 -1.19 -2.47
C ALA A 420 -18.89 -2.10 -3.05
N ALA A 421 -18.61 -3.39 -3.18
CA ALA A 421 -19.58 -4.38 -3.65
C ALA A 421 -20.75 -4.53 -2.68
N GLU A 422 -20.52 -4.70 -1.38
CA GLU A 422 -21.59 -4.87 -0.39
C GLU A 422 -22.40 -3.59 -0.14
N SER A 423 -21.78 -2.42 -0.34
CA SER A 423 -22.43 -1.12 -0.04
C SER A 423 -23.04 -0.44 -1.25
N MET A 424 -22.84 -0.99 -2.46
CA MET A 424 -23.36 -0.42 -3.70
C MET A 424 -24.87 -0.27 -3.65
N ARG A 425 -25.36 0.91 -3.96
CA ARG A 425 -26.78 1.20 -3.97
C ARG A 425 -27.13 2.22 -5.05
N VAL A 426 -28.36 2.14 -5.53
CA VAL A 426 -28.91 3.15 -6.41
C VAL A 426 -29.44 4.32 -5.56
N VAL A 427 -28.95 5.53 -5.81
CA VAL A 427 -29.35 6.73 -5.10
C VAL A 427 -30.39 7.56 -5.87
N MET A 428 -30.50 7.32 -7.17
CA MET A 428 -31.51 7.95 -8.02
C MET A 428 -32.87 7.32 -7.77
N THR A 429 -33.85 8.13 -7.46
CA THR A 429 -35.24 7.66 -7.17
C THR A 429 -36.23 7.98 -8.29
N ASP A 430 -35.97 9.03 -9.05
CA ASP A 430 -36.80 9.50 -10.15
C ASP A 430 -36.19 9.02 -11.48
N PRO A 431 -36.87 8.12 -12.24
CA PRO A 431 -36.38 7.64 -13.53
C PRO A 431 -36.14 8.76 -14.56
N ASN A 432 -36.87 9.87 -14.44
CA ASN A 432 -36.76 11.02 -15.35
C ASN A 432 -35.44 11.78 -15.17
N ARG A 433 -34.74 11.59 -14.03
CA ARG A 433 -33.40 12.11 -13.75
C ARG A 433 -32.27 11.30 -14.42
N LEU A 434 -32.58 10.17 -15.04
CA LEU A 434 -31.58 9.37 -15.76
C LEU A 434 -31.17 10.14 -17.04
N ALA A 435 -29.96 10.66 -17.08
CA ALA A 435 -29.50 11.56 -18.15
C ALA A 435 -29.17 10.78 -19.43
N ALA A 436 -30.11 10.74 -20.36
CA ALA A 436 -30.00 10.05 -21.64
C ALA A 436 -29.51 10.96 -22.78
N GLY A 437 -29.79 12.25 -22.69
CA GLY A 437 -29.38 13.26 -23.68
C GLY A 437 -28.03 13.88 -23.38
N ASP A 438 -27.43 14.55 -24.35
CA ASP A 438 -26.22 15.34 -24.18
C ASP A 438 -26.49 16.70 -23.56
N LEU A 439 -25.58 17.16 -22.70
CA LEU A 439 -25.61 18.54 -22.16
C LEU A 439 -25.31 19.59 -23.24
N TYR A 440 -24.53 19.22 -24.23
CA TYR A 440 -24.15 20.09 -25.33
C TYR A 440 -24.65 19.53 -26.66
N GLY A 441 -25.26 20.43 -27.47
CA GLY A 441 -25.57 20.14 -28.85
C GLY A 441 -24.44 20.65 -29.74
N MET A 442 -24.27 20.01 -30.89
CA MET A 442 -23.26 20.43 -31.88
C MET A 442 -23.89 20.56 -33.24
N THR A 443 -23.55 21.65 -33.93
CA THR A 443 -23.92 21.88 -35.33
C THR A 443 -22.67 22.10 -36.19
N PHE A 444 -22.70 21.58 -37.41
CA PHE A 444 -21.62 21.72 -38.38
C PHE A 444 -21.87 22.93 -39.28
N GLY A 445 -20.83 23.68 -39.56
CA GLY A 445 -20.93 24.76 -40.54
C GLY A 445 -21.39 24.23 -41.89
N ALA A 446 -22.30 24.96 -42.57
CA ALA A 446 -22.83 24.52 -43.86
C ALA A 446 -21.77 24.53 -44.99
N GLU A 447 -20.68 25.26 -44.80
CA GLU A 447 -19.59 25.41 -45.78
C GLU A 447 -18.36 24.55 -45.42
N ASN A 448 -18.46 23.65 -44.44
CA ASN A 448 -17.35 22.78 -44.07
C ASN A 448 -16.88 21.94 -45.23
N SER A 449 -15.61 22.06 -45.60
CA SER A 449 -15.02 21.41 -46.76
C SER A 449 -14.15 20.21 -46.41
N GLY A 450 -13.77 20.06 -45.14
CA GLY A 450 -13.00 18.94 -44.61
C GLY A 450 -13.83 17.66 -44.48
N SER A 451 -13.15 16.54 -44.25
CA SER A 451 -13.77 15.25 -43.92
C SER A 451 -14.06 15.09 -42.44
N ALA A 452 -13.73 16.11 -41.65
CA ALA A 452 -13.85 16.03 -40.20
C ALA A 452 -15.30 15.81 -39.74
N ARG A 453 -15.44 14.84 -38.86
CA ARG A 453 -16.62 14.58 -38.03
C ARG A 453 -16.25 14.92 -36.61
N ALA A 454 -17.19 15.42 -35.86
CA ALA A 454 -16.94 15.73 -34.48
C ALA A 454 -18.15 15.29 -33.63
N SER A 455 -17.89 14.88 -32.42
CA SER A 455 -18.89 14.72 -31.37
C SER A 455 -18.47 15.52 -30.16
N VAL A 456 -19.43 16.11 -29.46
CA VAL A 456 -19.14 16.90 -28.26
C VAL A 456 -19.54 16.13 -27.01
N GLU A 457 -18.72 16.20 -25.97
CA GLU A 457 -19.04 15.65 -24.66
C GLU A 457 -18.76 16.67 -23.57
N PHE A 458 -19.44 16.52 -22.42
CA PHE A 458 -19.14 17.28 -21.23
C PHE A 458 -17.89 16.72 -20.57
N ALA A 459 -16.81 17.49 -20.53
CA ALA A 459 -15.61 17.15 -19.80
C ALA A 459 -15.78 17.59 -18.34
N GLN A 460 -16.03 16.63 -17.45
CA GLN A 460 -16.02 16.90 -16.01
C GLN A 460 -14.58 17.14 -15.58
N GLN A 461 -14.29 18.38 -15.21
CA GLN A 461 -13.01 18.70 -14.58
C GLN A 461 -13.14 18.34 -13.09
N THR A 462 -12.45 17.29 -12.68
CA THR A 462 -12.37 16.96 -11.25
C THR A 462 -11.28 17.81 -10.61
N PRO A 463 -11.46 18.27 -9.36
CA PRO A 463 -10.41 19.02 -8.66
C PRO A 463 -9.04 18.34 -8.69
N ALA A 464 -8.99 17.02 -8.64
CA ALA A 464 -7.75 16.25 -8.75
C ALA A 464 -7.08 16.33 -10.14
N SER A 465 -7.83 16.55 -11.23
CA SER A 465 -7.25 16.77 -12.56
C SER A 465 -6.69 18.18 -12.74
N LEU A 466 -7.07 19.09 -11.85
CA LEU A 466 -6.67 20.49 -11.85
C LEU A 466 -5.35 20.73 -11.10
N VAL A 467 -4.98 19.83 -10.20
CA VAL A 467 -3.76 19.87 -9.38
C VAL A 467 -2.67 18.92 -9.90
N LYS A 468 -2.80 18.40 -11.12
CA LYS A 468 -1.69 17.63 -11.68
C LYS A 468 -0.55 18.60 -12.01
N PRO A 469 0.60 18.48 -11.31
CA PRO A 469 1.82 19.07 -11.84
C PRO A 469 2.08 18.40 -13.19
N ILE A 470 2.00 19.18 -14.24
CA ILE A 470 2.35 18.69 -15.57
C ILE A 470 3.84 18.81 -15.67
N GLN A 471 4.49 17.68 -15.60
CA GLN A 471 5.92 17.58 -15.81
C GLN A 471 6.12 17.22 -17.28
N GLU A 472 6.25 18.20 -18.15
CA GLU A 472 6.68 17.97 -19.52
C GLU A 472 8.17 18.23 -19.64
N THR A 473 8.88 17.25 -20.15
CA THR A 473 10.29 17.42 -20.53
C THR A 473 10.31 18.08 -21.89
N LEU A 474 10.62 19.36 -21.90
CA LEU A 474 10.70 20.14 -23.13
C LEU A 474 12.08 19.91 -23.74
N VAL A 475 12.15 19.14 -24.80
CA VAL A 475 13.35 18.97 -25.62
C VAL A 475 13.21 19.87 -26.83
N ASN A 476 13.80 21.05 -26.76
CA ASN A 476 13.85 21.95 -27.90
C ASN A 476 15.29 22.19 -28.34
N ASN A 477 15.60 21.74 -29.55
CA ASN A 477 16.89 21.97 -30.21
C ASN A 477 16.96 23.36 -30.87
N LEU A 478 16.39 24.38 -30.24
CA LEU A 478 16.51 25.75 -30.75
C LEU A 478 17.90 26.29 -30.45
N ASN A 479 18.65 26.57 -31.53
CA ASN A 479 19.98 27.16 -31.40
C ASN A 479 19.83 28.59 -30.84
N PRO A 480 20.35 28.91 -29.65
CA PRO A 480 20.24 30.26 -29.05
C PRO A 480 20.93 31.35 -29.85
N ALA A 481 21.82 31.02 -30.78
CA ALA A 481 22.51 32.00 -31.61
C ALA A 481 21.71 32.50 -32.80
N ALA A 482 20.59 31.87 -33.14
CA ALA A 482 19.66 32.38 -34.14
C ALA A 482 18.59 33.17 -33.41
N ALA A 483 18.62 34.47 -33.46
CA ALA A 483 17.49 35.34 -33.14
C ALA A 483 16.36 35.03 -34.11
N VAL A 484 15.72 33.90 -33.96
CA VAL A 484 14.73 33.39 -34.87
C VAL A 484 13.39 33.78 -34.29
N SER A 485 12.53 34.27 -35.14
CA SER A 485 11.11 34.33 -34.88
C SER A 485 10.64 32.97 -34.41
N ILE A 486 10.32 32.87 -33.11
CA ILE A 486 9.81 31.66 -32.52
C ILE A 486 8.44 31.41 -33.10
N ASN A 487 8.30 30.32 -33.82
CA ASN A 487 7.02 29.95 -34.41
C ASN A 487 6.20 29.21 -33.34
N PRO A 488 5.04 29.74 -32.93
CA PRO A 488 4.19 29.10 -31.91
C PRO A 488 3.74 27.70 -32.30
N ASN A 489 3.68 27.39 -33.59
CA ASN A 489 3.31 26.07 -34.07
C ASN A 489 4.33 24.96 -33.73
N ASN A 490 5.51 25.34 -33.25
CA ASN A 490 6.54 24.38 -32.82
C ASN A 490 6.49 24.08 -31.34
N PHE A 491 5.60 24.71 -30.59
CA PHE A 491 5.50 24.55 -29.13
C PHE A 491 4.21 23.83 -28.77
N GLN A 492 4.33 22.81 -27.97
CA GLN A 492 3.15 22.16 -27.39
C GLN A 492 2.62 22.99 -26.23
N PRO A 493 1.29 23.18 -26.12
CA PRO A 493 0.71 23.83 -24.96
C PRO A 493 0.95 22.92 -23.73
N LEU A 494 1.40 23.54 -22.65
CA LEU A 494 1.54 22.82 -21.40
C LEU A 494 0.20 22.48 -20.78
N VAL A 495 -0.71 23.43 -20.72
CA VAL A 495 -2.05 23.28 -20.12
C VAL A 495 -3.02 24.26 -20.70
N SER A 496 -4.26 23.84 -20.90
CA SER A 496 -5.41 24.73 -20.93
C SER A 496 -5.68 25.21 -19.53
N ILE A 497 -5.65 26.50 -19.30
CA ILE A 497 -6.01 27.09 -18.03
C ILE A 497 -7.54 27.19 -17.96
N PRO A 498 -8.21 26.48 -17.05
CA PRO A 498 -9.66 26.47 -16.99
C PRO A 498 -10.23 27.83 -16.56
N ALA A 499 -11.42 28.15 -17.05
CA ALA A 499 -12.16 29.32 -16.57
C ALA A 499 -12.42 29.19 -15.07
N GLY A 500 -12.25 30.27 -14.32
CA GLY A 500 -12.38 30.29 -12.88
C GLY A 500 -11.09 29.94 -12.13
N THR A 501 -9.99 29.73 -12.84
CA THR A 501 -8.68 29.60 -12.21
C THR A 501 -8.30 30.94 -11.57
N SER A 502 -8.08 30.96 -10.27
CA SER A 502 -7.70 32.18 -9.55
C SER A 502 -6.19 32.41 -9.59
N ASN A 503 -5.39 31.36 -9.63
CA ASN A 503 -3.94 31.44 -9.67
C ASN A 503 -3.36 30.38 -10.58
N VAL A 504 -2.36 30.76 -11.39
CA VAL A 504 -1.51 29.85 -12.14
C VAL A 504 -0.09 30.01 -11.65
N THR A 505 0.50 28.90 -11.24
CA THR A 505 1.89 28.87 -10.79
C THR A 505 2.73 28.11 -11.80
N LEU A 506 3.71 28.79 -12.41
CA LEU A 506 4.74 28.16 -13.19
C LEU A 506 6.01 28.06 -12.36
N THR A 507 6.36 26.85 -11.96
CA THR A 507 7.60 26.59 -11.21
C THR A 507 8.66 26.10 -12.17
N LEU A 508 9.78 26.80 -12.21
CA LEU A 508 10.95 26.43 -12.99
C LEU A 508 11.87 25.56 -12.14
N SER A 509 12.36 24.46 -12.71
CA SER A 509 13.31 23.60 -12.02
C SER A 509 14.62 24.32 -11.73
N LYS A 510 15.23 24.08 -10.59
CA LYS A 510 16.54 24.66 -10.22
C LYS A 510 17.72 24.04 -10.96
N GLU A 511 17.49 22.96 -11.68
CA GLU A 511 18.53 22.17 -12.32
C GLU A 511 18.76 22.55 -13.80
N TYR A 512 18.62 23.81 -14.14
CA TYR A 512 18.93 24.25 -15.51
C TYR A 512 20.43 24.53 -15.67
N PRO A 513 21.07 23.93 -16.67
CA PRO A 513 22.43 24.37 -17.05
C PRO A 513 22.44 25.84 -17.46
N ALA A 514 23.60 26.50 -17.29
CA ALA A 514 23.76 27.93 -17.56
C ALA A 514 23.46 28.36 -19.02
N ASP A 515 23.50 27.42 -19.95
CA ASP A 515 23.24 27.61 -21.37
C ASP A 515 21.76 27.37 -21.78
N VAL A 516 20.91 27.02 -20.83
CA VAL A 516 19.47 26.76 -21.06
C VAL A 516 18.66 27.99 -20.66
N GLU A 517 17.86 28.47 -21.56
CA GLU A 517 16.95 29.59 -21.35
C GLU A 517 15.48 29.09 -21.47
N MET A 518 14.66 29.45 -20.50
CA MET A 518 13.22 29.18 -20.52
C MET A 518 12.46 30.38 -21.06
N GLN A 519 11.57 30.15 -22.01
CA GLN A 519 10.72 31.16 -22.62
C GLN A 519 9.25 30.76 -22.42
N VAL A 520 8.42 31.72 -22.07
CA VAL A 520 6.99 31.53 -21.84
C VAL A 520 6.20 32.48 -22.73
N PHE A 521 5.27 31.93 -23.49
CA PHE A 521 4.39 32.67 -24.40
C PHE A 521 2.92 32.30 -24.15
N THR A 522 2.04 33.23 -24.51
CA THR A 522 0.62 32.89 -24.70
C THR A 522 0.42 32.17 -26.04
N ARG A 523 -0.73 31.57 -26.20
CA ARG A 523 -1.13 30.94 -27.47
C ARG A 523 -1.20 31.95 -28.62
N GLU A 524 -1.58 33.17 -28.36
CA GLU A 524 -1.61 34.26 -29.34
C GLU A 524 -0.22 34.78 -29.70
N GLY A 525 0.81 34.23 -29.11
CA GLY A 525 2.20 34.59 -29.42
C GLY A 525 2.75 35.74 -28.60
N GLN A 526 2.05 36.15 -27.55
CA GLN A 526 2.58 37.16 -26.65
C GLN A 526 3.65 36.55 -25.76
N HIS A 527 4.86 37.05 -25.83
CA HIS A 527 5.95 36.66 -24.94
C HIS A 527 5.72 37.19 -23.54
N LEU A 528 5.68 36.30 -22.55
CA LEU A 528 5.52 36.66 -21.16
C LEU A 528 6.84 36.89 -20.47
N PHE A 529 7.71 35.89 -20.45
CA PHE A 529 9.05 36.01 -19.90
C PHE A 529 9.98 34.88 -20.40
N GLY A 530 11.27 35.10 -20.22
CA GLY A 530 12.29 34.07 -20.35
C GLY A 530 13.16 34.04 -19.12
N SER A 531 13.78 32.89 -18.86
CA SER A 531 14.76 32.73 -17.81
C SER A 531 16.05 32.16 -18.39
N ALA A 532 17.19 32.76 -18.07
CA ALA A 532 18.46 32.16 -18.38
C ALA A 532 18.81 31.04 -17.41
N GLY A 533 19.50 30.03 -17.90
CA GLY A 533 19.92 28.88 -17.13
C GLY A 533 20.77 29.23 -15.94
N ILE A 534 20.68 28.44 -14.91
CA ILE A 534 21.27 28.69 -13.62
C ILE A 534 22.55 27.88 -13.50
N ALA A 535 23.68 28.55 -13.62
CA ALA A 535 24.85 28.11 -12.90
C ALA A 535 24.77 28.75 -11.51
N ASP A 536 24.86 28.01 -10.45
CA ASP A 536 24.94 28.53 -9.08
C ASP A 536 23.65 29.15 -8.52
N SER A 537 22.48 28.51 -8.73
CA SER A 537 21.21 28.91 -8.08
C SER A 537 20.71 30.36 -8.32
N GLN A 538 21.18 31.06 -9.33
CA GLN A 538 20.64 32.36 -9.73
C GLN A 538 19.76 32.25 -10.98
N LEU A 539 18.50 32.54 -10.83
CA LEU A 539 17.56 32.64 -11.93
C LEU A 539 17.42 34.08 -12.40
N SER A 540 17.84 34.39 -13.61
CA SER A 540 17.53 35.69 -14.25
C SER A 540 16.22 35.56 -15.03
N LEU A 541 15.22 36.33 -14.64
CA LEU A 541 13.95 36.41 -15.36
C LEU A 541 13.99 37.56 -16.36
N MET A 542 13.54 37.27 -17.56
CA MET A 542 13.50 38.24 -18.66
C MET A 542 12.07 38.38 -19.16
N LEU A 543 11.64 39.62 -19.45
CA LEU A 543 10.36 39.91 -20.06
C LEU A 543 10.57 40.49 -21.46
N SER A 544 9.66 40.19 -22.35
CA SER A 544 9.56 40.87 -23.63
C SER A 544 8.33 41.72 -23.69
N GLU A 545 8.46 42.98 -24.02
CA GLU A 545 7.33 43.92 -24.24
C GLU A 545 6.58 43.67 -25.54
N ASN A 546 7.13 42.92 -26.47
CA ASN A 546 6.55 42.72 -27.77
C ASN A 546 5.50 41.63 -27.80
N ASN A 547 4.33 41.96 -28.26
CA ASN A 547 3.26 41.02 -28.56
C ASN A 547 3.54 40.13 -29.77
N GLY A 548 4.77 39.87 -30.08
CA GLY A 548 5.18 39.10 -31.22
C GLY A 548 6.42 38.27 -30.96
N PHE A 549 6.60 37.25 -31.77
CA PHE A 549 7.73 36.33 -31.74
C PHE A 549 9.04 36.97 -32.26
N GLY A 550 9.19 38.25 -32.14
CA GLY A 550 10.45 38.93 -32.44
C GLY A 550 11.45 38.78 -31.30
N ALA A 551 12.72 39.02 -31.56
CA ALA A 551 13.71 39.20 -30.52
C ALA A 551 13.24 40.29 -29.56
N GLY A 552 12.58 39.86 -28.51
CA GLY A 552 12.11 40.75 -27.47
C GLY A 552 13.27 41.37 -26.73
N ALA A 553 13.14 42.61 -26.31
CA ALA A 553 14.08 43.21 -25.40
C ALA A 553 14.09 42.40 -24.11
N SER A 554 15.28 41.98 -23.65
CA SER A 554 15.44 41.34 -22.35
C SER A 554 15.29 42.41 -21.30
N TYR A 555 14.39 42.14 -20.34
CA TYR A 555 14.20 42.99 -19.17
C TYR A 555 14.84 42.34 -17.95
N SER A 556 15.53 43.11 -17.16
CA SER A 556 15.91 42.63 -15.82
C SER A 556 14.68 42.45 -14.93
N ALA A 557 14.80 41.66 -13.89
CA ALA A 557 13.71 41.50 -12.89
C ALA A 557 13.28 42.85 -12.29
N GLN A 558 14.11 43.90 -12.34
CA GLN A 558 13.79 45.27 -11.94
C GLN A 558 12.71 45.93 -12.78
N GLN A 559 12.53 45.49 -14.02
CA GLN A 559 11.48 45.99 -14.90
C GLN A 559 10.21 45.19 -14.81
N LEU A 560 10.23 44.11 -14.10
CA LEU A 560 9.06 43.30 -13.73
C LEU A 560 8.32 43.94 -12.59
N ASN A 561 7.41 44.85 -12.90
CA ASN A 561 6.54 45.40 -11.87
C ASN A 561 5.45 44.35 -11.56
N ALA A 562 5.31 44.02 -10.27
CA ALA A 562 4.31 43.07 -9.80
C ALA A 562 2.85 43.53 -10.13
N ASP A 563 2.65 44.82 -10.41
CA ASP A 563 1.36 45.39 -10.74
C ASP A 563 1.10 45.50 -12.26
N GLN A 564 2.07 45.08 -13.11
CA GLN A 564 1.82 45.00 -14.56
C GLN A 564 0.98 43.76 -14.86
N GLY A 565 -0.06 43.98 -15.61
CA GLY A 565 -0.97 42.89 -15.97
C GLY A 565 -0.51 42.12 -17.21
N TYR A 566 -0.71 40.82 -17.18
CA TYR A 566 -0.69 40.00 -18.34
C TYR A 566 -2.01 40.18 -19.12
N MET A 567 -1.95 40.58 -20.37
CA MET A 567 -3.16 41.00 -21.11
C MET A 567 -4.12 41.86 -20.32
N GLY A 568 -3.62 42.78 -19.50
CA GLY A 568 -4.40 43.64 -18.66
C GLY A 568 -4.82 42.98 -17.33
N LYS A 569 -4.33 41.79 -16.99
CA LYS A 569 -4.58 41.07 -15.75
C LYS A 569 -3.34 41.08 -14.86
N PRO A 570 -3.50 41.26 -13.53
CA PRO A 570 -2.38 41.34 -12.61
C PRO A 570 -1.62 39.99 -12.54
N TRP A 571 -0.32 40.05 -12.49
CA TRP A 571 0.57 38.93 -12.29
C TRP A 571 1.77 39.31 -11.41
N ARG A 572 2.37 38.33 -10.78
CA ARG A 572 3.49 38.50 -9.84
C ARG A 572 4.53 37.44 -10.04
N ILE A 573 5.77 37.76 -9.68
CA ILE A 573 6.86 36.80 -9.58
C ILE A 573 7.28 36.71 -8.12
N GLY A 574 7.28 35.50 -7.62
CA GLY A 574 7.62 35.26 -6.23
C GLY A 574 7.21 33.86 -5.75
N ALA A 575 7.18 33.70 -4.46
CA ALA A 575 6.63 32.53 -3.76
C ALA A 575 5.26 32.88 -3.18
N VAL A 576 4.23 32.21 -3.62
CA VAL A 576 2.84 32.46 -3.21
C VAL A 576 2.21 31.16 -2.71
N SER A 577 1.50 31.25 -1.62
CA SER A 577 0.88 30.12 -0.95
C SER A 577 -0.48 29.76 -1.53
N GLN A 578 -0.82 28.49 -1.35
CA GLN A 578 -2.19 27.99 -1.51
C GLN A 578 -2.96 28.06 -0.18
N SER A 579 -4.27 28.27 -0.26
CA SER A 579 -5.14 28.20 0.92
C SER A 579 -5.45 26.75 1.26
N LEU A 580 -5.25 26.37 2.52
CA LEU A 580 -5.65 25.07 3.04
C LEU A 580 -7.05 25.16 3.67
N SER A 581 -7.93 24.22 3.40
CA SER A 581 -9.25 24.11 4.05
C SER A 581 -9.21 23.01 5.12
N GLU A 582 -9.72 23.30 6.31
CA GLU A 582 -9.93 22.33 7.39
C GLU A 582 -11.40 22.27 7.79
N LEU A 583 -11.79 21.14 8.39
CA LEU A 583 -13.12 20.96 8.98
C LEU A 583 -13.13 21.41 10.45
N ASN A 584 -14.20 22.04 10.91
CA ASN A 584 -14.37 22.37 12.32
C ASN A 584 -14.77 21.12 13.14
N GLU A 585 -14.78 21.26 14.48
CA GLU A 585 -15.17 20.19 15.40
C GLU A 585 -16.60 19.67 15.19
N GLN A 586 -17.47 20.41 14.52
CA GLN A 586 -18.84 20.04 14.18
C GLN A 586 -18.96 19.47 12.75
N GLY A 587 -17.83 19.30 12.00
CA GLY A 587 -17.82 18.78 10.64
C GLY A 587 -18.35 19.72 9.58
N ALA A 588 -18.56 20.97 9.94
CA ALA A 588 -18.75 22.02 8.94
C ALA A 588 -17.39 22.43 8.40
N ALA A 589 -17.27 22.55 7.08
CA ALA A 589 -16.08 23.09 6.47
C ALA A 589 -15.83 24.50 7.04
N ILE A 590 -14.89 24.58 7.96
CA ILE A 590 -14.25 25.86 8.16
C ILE A 590 -13.18 25.90 7.08
N VAL A 591 -13.32 26.84 6.18
CA VAL A 591 -12.19 27.26 5.37
C VAL A 591 -11.19 27.88 6.33
N LYS A 592 -10.36 27.07 6.94
CA LYS A 592 -9.11 27.49 7.53
C LYS A 592 -8.18 27.79 6.37
N GLN A 593 -8.21 29.01 5.94
CA GLN A 593 -7.22 29.51 5.01
C GLN A 593 -5.94 29.82 5.79
N GLU A 594 -5.23 28.83 6.18
CA GLU A 594 -3.83 28.97 6.57
C GLU A 594 -3.00 28.93 5.28
N ALA A 595 -2.71 30.12 4.77
CA ALA A 595 -1.81 30.26 3.66
C ALA A 595 -0.38 30.03 4.16
N VAL A 596 0.34 29.17 3.49
CA VAL A 596 1.71 28.79 3.84
C VAL A 596 2.59 28.84 2.61
N ILE A 597 3.76 29.46 2.72
CA ILE A 597 4.86 29.27 1.75
C ILE A 597 6.06 28.68 2.45
N GLN A 598 6.76 27.78 1.78
CA GLN A 598 7.95 27.11 2.31
C GLN A 598 9.10 27.20 1.30
N SER A 599 10.28 27.56 1.79
CA SER A 599 11.50 27.51 1.00
C SER A 599 12.02 26.07 0.88
N SER A 600 12.94 25.82 -0.05
CA SER A 600 13.88 24.71 0.09
C SER A 600 14.87 25.01 1.22
N ALA A 601 15.69 24.02 1.59
CA ALA A 601 16.81 24.27 2.49
C ALA A 601 17.64 25.48 2.01
N LEU A 602 18.15 26.28 2.95
CA LEU A 602 18.99 27.42 2.58
C LEU A 602 20.18 26.95 1.74
N PRO A 603 20.54 27.69 0.67
CA PRO A 603 21.66 27.33 -0.16
C PRO A 603 23.00 27.37 0.64
N ALA A 604 24.08 26.92 -0.01
CA ALA A 604 25.39 26.81 0.59
C ALA A 604 25.81 28.08 1.35
N ARG A 605 26.62 27.92 2.39
CA ARG A 605 27.03 29.01 3.29
C ARG A 605 27.39 30.29 2.57
N ILE A 606 26.56 31.31 2.68
CA ILE A 606 26.92 32.67 2.30
C ILE A 606 27.72 33.24 3.46
N ASN A 607 28.99 33.46 3.25
CA ASN A 607 29.88 34.05 4.23
C ASN A 607 30.28 35.46 3.83
N SER A 608 30.16 36.40 4.72
CA SER A 608 30.68 37.77 4.49
C SER A 608 32.16 37.81 4.76
N THR A 609 32.97 38.17 3.76
CA THR A 609 34.43 38.38 3.91
C THR A 609 34.76 39.80 3.56
N GLY A 610 35.19 40.59 4.54
CA GLY A 610 35.79 41.91 4.33
C GLY A 610 34.87 43.13 4.61
N SER A 611 33.54 43.01 4.51
CA SER A 611 32.60 44.09 4.83
C SER A 611 31.21 43.49 5.13
N THR A 612 30.32 44.30 5.69
CA THR A 612 28.89 43.93 5.84
C THR A 612 28.28 43.82 4.44
N LEU A 613 27.68 42.68 4.13
CA LEU A 613 27.01 42.38 2.87
C LEU A 613 25.50 42.39 3.11
N ASN A 614 24.73 43.05 2.27
CA ASN A 614 23.29 42.83 2.25
C ASN A 614 23.01 41.59 1.42
N ILE A 615 22.31 40.65 2.01
CA ILE A 615 21.81 39.43 1.31
C ILE A 615 20.59 39.80 0.48
N VAL A 616 19.72 40.68 1.00
CA VAL A 616 18.60 41.30 0.35
C VAL A 616 18.70 42.79 0.61
N ASP A 617 18.64 43.59 -0.42
CA ASP A 617 18.65 45.05 -0.27
C ASP A 617 17.29 45.58 0.13
N GLN A 618 17.26 46.82 0.59
CA GLN A 618 16.01 47.41 1.04
C GLN A 618 14.99 47.53 -0.08
N ALA A 619 13.81 46.99 0.15
CA ALA A 619 12.67 46.98 -0.76
C ALA A 619 12.79 46.09 -2.01
N ASP A 620 13.81 45.20 -2.08
CA ASP A 620 13.92 44.24 -3.18
C ASP A 620 12.80 43.19 -3.14
N LEU A 621 12.35 42.84 -1.94
CA LEU A 621 11.27 41.92 -1.71
C LEU A 621 10.09 42.58 -1.05
N LYS A 622 8.87 42.14 -1.37
CA LYS A 622 7.63 42.49 -0.72
C LYS A 622 6.98 41.27 -0.07
N LEU A 623 6.50 41.38 1.15
CA LEU A 623 5.70 40.38 1.82
C LEU A 623 4.24 40.90 1.94
N ASN A 624 3.30 40.21 1.30
CA ASN A 624 1.91 40.65 1.15
C ASN A 624 1.81 42.12 0.72
N GLY A 625 2.61 42.49 -0.31
CA GLY A 625 2.65 43.83 -0.88
C GLY A 625 3.42 44.88 -0.07
N LYS A 626 3.93 44.52 1.13
CA LYS A 626 4.74 45.41 1.97
C LYS A 626 6.23 45.21 1.71
N ALA A 627 6.94 46.30 1.41
CA ALA A 627 8.38 46.24 1.15
C ALA A 627 9.15 45.84 2.41
N LEU A 628 10.09 44.92 2.26
CA LEU A 628 10.92 44.43 3.34
C LEU A 628 12.17 45.32 3.53
N SER A 629 12.70 45.36 4.76
CA SER A 629 13.95 46.00 5.07
C SER A 629 15.12 45.20 4.52
N ALA A 630 16.31 45.81 4.39
CA ALA A 630 17.50 45.09 4.03
C ALA A 630 17.80 43.93 5.03
N LEU A 631 18.36 42.83 4.54
CA LEU A 631 18.90 41.73 5.35
C LEU A 631 20.44 41.83 5.37
N PRO A 632 21.04 42.49 6.35
CA PRO A 632 22.50 42.63 6.43
C PRO A 632 23.14 41.37 7.04
N LEU A 633 24.28 40.96 6.49
CA LEU A 633 25.15 39.93 7.05
C LEU A 633 26.43 40.56 7.54
N ALA A 634 26.68 40.45 8.84
CA ALA A 634 27.89 41.03 9.46
C ALA A 634 29.14 40.33 8.95
N ASN A 635 30.26 41.12 8.90
CA ASN A 635 31.56 40.58 8.49
C ASN A 635 32.00 39.40 9.35
N GLY A 636 32.43 38.31 8.71
CA GLY A 636 32.88 37.09 9.37
C GLY A 636 31.75 36.16 9.87
N THR A 637 30.49 36.49 9.56
CA THR A 637 29.33 35.64 9.92
C THR A 637 28.77 34.92 8.69
N SER A 638 28.11 33.80 8.93
CA SER A 638 27.37 33.05 7.90
C SER A 638 25.86 33.26 8.06
N LEU A 639 25.15 33.27 6.93
CA LEU A 639 23.66 33.35 6.95
C LEU A 639 23.11 32.07 7.56
N THR A 640 22.26 32.20 8.56
CA THR A 640 21.55 31.08 9.21
C THR A 640 20.03 31.20 9.03
N SER A 641 19.34 30.08 9.03
CA SER A 641 17.87 30.05 8.97
C SER A 641 17.22 30.83 10.12
N ALA A 642 17.80 30.79 11.31
CA ALA A 642 17.37 31.58 12.46
C ALA A 642 17.50 33.09 12.21
N ALA A 643 18.57 33.56 11.54
CA ALA A 643 18.72 34.98 11.21
C ALA A 643 17.67 35.44 10.20
N VAL A 644 17.40 34.62 9.18
CA VAL A 644 16.33 34.92 8.18
C VAL A 644 14.96 34.97 8.83
N VAL A 645 14.63 34.00 9.68
CA VAL A 645 13.36 33.97 10.40
C VAL A 645 13.21 35.18 11.33
N SER A 646 14.27 35.55 12.04
CA SER A 646 14.27 36.75 12.90
C SER A 646 14.03 38.02 12.10
N TRP A 647 14.68 38.16 10.95
CA TRP A 647 14.51 39.29 10.03
C TRP A 647 13.09 39.35 9.47
N LEU A 648 12.54 38.20 9.01
CA LEU A 648 11.16 38.13 8.52
C LEU A 648 10.15 38.52 9.61
N ASN A 649 10.28 37.95 10.80
CA ASN A 649 9.37 38.25 11.91
C ASN A 649 9.46 39.72 12.36
N SER A 650 10.65 40.36 12.28
CA SER A 650 10.80 41.78 12.51
C SER A 650 10.02 42.62 11.49
N ASN A 651 10.12 42.27 10.19
CA ASN A 651 9.34 42.93 9.13
C ASN A 651 7.85 42.65 9.26
N ILE A 652 7.43 41.47 9.58
CA ILE A 652 6.03 41.08 9.84
C ILE A 652 5.46 41.95 10.95
N SER A 653 6.18 42.06 12.06
CA SER A 653 5.79 42.90 13.20
C SER A 653 5.75 44.36 12.82
N THR A 654 6.73 44.90 12.11
CA THR A 654 6.82 46.29 11.69
C THR A 654 5.66 46.70 10.80
N HIS A 655 5.23 45.80 9.93
CA HIS A 655 4.13 46.04 9.00
C HIS A 655 2.76 45.61 9.54
N GLY A 656 2.69 45.03 10.75
CA GLY A 656 1.46 44.55 11.36
C GLY A 656 0.77 43.44 10.56
N LEU A 657 1.56 42.58 9.89
CA LEU A 657 1.04 41.48 9.10
C LEU A 657 0.63 40.33 10.02
N ALA A 658 -0.52 39.71 9.72
CA ALA A 658 -0.99 38.52 10.46
C ALA A 658 -0.27 37.25 9.96
N LEU A 659 1.06 37.25 10.02
CA LEU A 659 1.95 36.16 9.57
C LEU A 659 2.89 35.78 10.68
N VAL A 660 3.49 34.60 10.54
CA VAL A 660 4.65 34.19 11.34
C VAL A 660 5.64 33.44 10.45
N ALA A 661 6.92 33.76 10.60
CA ALA A 661 7.99 32.99 9.96
C ALA A 661 8.59 32.01 10.97
N LYS A 662 8.83 30.79 10.53
CA LYS A 662 9.47 29.70 11.27
C LYS A 662 10.56 29.06 10.43
N ALA A 663 11.50 28.41 11.08
CA ALA A 663 12.44 27.53 10.40
C ALA A 663 12.04 26.07 10.67
N GLU A 664 12.18 25.24 9.66
CA GLU A 664 11.85 23.81 9.76
C GLU A 664 12.92 23.01 9.00
N ASN A 665 13.59 22.09 9.70
CA ASN A 665 14.54 21.19 9.05
C ASN A 665 13.95 19.80 9.01
N VAL A 666 13.38 19.46 7.86
CA VAL A 666 12.76 18.18 7.58
C VAL A 666 13.36 17.63 6.30
N ILE A 667 13.92 16.43 6.37
CA ILE A 667 14.57 15.75 5.26
C ILE A 667 13.81 14.45 5.00
N ASP A 668 13.14 14.33 3.86
CA ASP A 668 12.50 13.10 3.39
C ASP A 668 13.47 12.32 2.49
N ILE A 669 13.85 11.12 2.90
CA ILE A 669 14.80 10.26 2.20
C ILE A 669 14.07 9.05 1.65
N SER A 670 14.12 8.87 0.34
CA SER A 670 13.45 7.72 -0.28
C SER A 670 14.15 6.41 0.08
N ARG A 671 13.41 5.29 0.10
CA ARG A 671 13.94 3.98 0.46
C ARG A 671 15.12 3.54 -0.41
N GLN A 672 15.13 3.89 -1.68
CA GLN A 672 16.21 3.56 -2.64
C GLN A 672 17.53 4.26 -2.31
N ASP A 673 17.48 5.41 -1.64
CA ASP A 673 18.64 6.22 -1.26
C ASP A 673 19.20 5.83 0.11
N ILE A 674 18.70 4.76 0.72
CA ILE A 674 19.13 4.25 2.02
C ILE A 674 19.79 2.88 1.86
N ASP A 675 21.03 2.76 2.35
CA ASP A 675 21.75 1.49 2.41
C ASP A 675 21.61 0.86 3.81
N LEU A 676 20.82 -0.19 3.91
CA LEU A 676 20.62 -0.93 5.17
C LEU A 676 21.81 -1.86 5.53
N ASN A 677 22.80 -2.01 4.64
CA ASN A 677 24.02 -2.77 4.96
C ASN A 677 25.15 -1.88 5.52
N ALA A 678 24.90 -0.60 5.64
CA ALA A 678 25.88 0.34 6.20
C ALA A 678 26.17 0.00 7.67
N SER A 679 27.42 0.20 8.06
CA SER A 679 27.90 -0.15 9.40
C SER A 679 28.10 1.08 10.30
N SER A 680 28.00 2.28 9.78
CA SER A 680 28.21 3.53 10.52
C SER A 680 27.28 4.62 10.00
N LEU A 681 26.82 5.44 10.91
CA LEU A 681 26.07 6.67 10.66
C LEU A 681 26.47 7.67 11.73
N SER A 682 26.81 8.88 11.32
CA SER A 682 27.02 9.98 12.25
C SER A 682 26.11 11.14 11.88
N ILE A 683 25.44 11.71 12.86
CA ILE A 683 24.56 12.87 12.72
C ILE A 683 24.97 13.88 13.78
N ASN A 684 25.23 15.12 13.34
CA ASN A 684 25.65 16.21 14.22
C ASN A 684 26.86 15.82 15.11
N GLU A 685 27.90 15.28 14.50
CA GLU A 685 29.13 14.80 15.14
C GLU A 685 28.90 13.65 16.15
N THR A 686 27.71 13.06 16.19
CA THR A 686 27.37 11.94 17.08
C THR A 686 27.31 10.65 16.29
N ASP A 687 28.14 9.68 16.66
CA ASP A 687 28.11 8.34 16.06
C ASP A 687 26.91 7.54 16.54
N ILE A 688 26.09 7.07 15.61
CA ILE A 688 24.89 6.29 15.88
C ILE A 688 25.22 4.81 15.75
N SER A 689 24.97 4.06 16.82
CA SER A 689 25.15 2.61 16.82
C SER A 689 24.05 1.92 16.01
N LEU A 690 24.43 1.41 14.85
CA LEU A 690 23.50 0.70 13.98
C LEU A 690 23.38 -0.78 14.37
N PRO A 691 22.16 -1.36 14.38
CA PRO A 691 21.97 -2.78 14.60
C PRO A 691 22.57 -3.60 13.46
N SER A 692 23.18 -4.74 13.76
CA SER A 692 23.75 -5.65 12.74
C SER A 692 23.18 -7.07 12.91
N PRO A 693 22.43 -7.57 11.92
CA PRO A 693 22.03 -6.92 10.67
C PRO A 693 20.92 -5.89 10.87
N MET A 694 20.91 -4.84 10.09
CA MET A 694 19.81 -3.89 9.96
C MET A 694 18.85 -4.39 8.89
N SER A 695 17.62 -4.74 9.25
CA SER A 695 16.69 -5.44 8.37
C SER A 695 15.60 -4.54 7.77
N SER A 696 15.35 -3.38 8.39
CA SER A 696 14.25 -2.51 8.01
C SER A 696 14.56 -1.03 8.25
N LEU A 697 13.77 -0.13 7.64
CA LEU A 697 13.82 1.30 7.97
C LEU A 697 13.43 1.57 9.43
N VAL A 698 12.64 0.69 10.03
CA VAL A 698 12.25 0.82 11.43
C VAL A 698 13.47 0.63 12.34
N ASP A 699 14.35 -0.31 12.01
CA ASP A 699 15.59 -0.53 12.76
C ASP A 699 16.50 0.72 12.69
N LEU A 700 16.60 1.33 11.49
CA LEU A 700 17.35 2.56 11.29
C LEU A 700 16.73 3.73 12.06
N ALA A 701 15.41 3.91 11.95
CA ALA A 701 14.72 4.97 12.67
C ALA A 701 14.87 4.83 14.19
N ASN A 702 14.76 3.61 14.71
CA ASN A 702 14.97 3.33 16.12
C ASN A 702 16.41 3.62 16.58
N ALA A 703 17.40 3.26 15.76
CA ALA A 703 18.80 3.57 16.07
C ALA A 703 19.05 5.08 16.14
N ILE A 704 18.51 5.85 15.20
CA ILE A 704 18.60 7.31 15.22
C ILE A 704 17.86 7.87 16.44
N ASN A 705 16.66 7.39 16.71
CA ASN A 705 15.84 7.88 17.83
C ASN A 705 16.41 7.55 19.22
N GLN A 706 17.23 6.53 19.33
CA GLN A 706 17.96 6.26 20.57
C GLN A 706 19.03 7.34 20.88
N SER A 707 19.53 8.03 19.87
CA SER A 707 20.52 9.09 19.99
C SER A 707 19.93 10.50 19.87
N THR A 708 18.59 10.64 19.92
CA THR A 708 17.91 11.96 19.77
C THR A 708 18.37 12.99 20.79
N SER A 709 18.68 12.58 22.04
CA SER A 709 19.17 13.50 23.08
C SER A 709 20.51 14.17 22.71
N ASP A 710 21.32 13.50 21.94
CA ASP A 710 22.68 13.95 21.59
C ASP A 710 22.70 14.61 20.20
N THR A 711 21.89 14.07 19.27
CA THR A 711 21.81 14.58 17.90
C THR A 711 20.82 15.73 17.73
N ASN A 712 19.80 15.85 18.59
CA ASN A 712 18.61 16.68 18.42
C ASN A 712 17.82 16.38 17.15
N VAL A 713 17.94 15.18 16.60
CA VAL A 713 17.26 14.73 15.38
C VAL A 713 16.37 13.53 15.69
N GLU A 714 15.16 13.58 15.21
CA GLU A 714 14.19 12.49 15.25
C GLU A 714 14.02 11.87 13.86
N ALA A 715 13.83 10.55 13.84
CA ALA A 715 13.56 9.79 12.63
C ALA A 715 12.12 9.22 12.66
N VAL A 716 11.38 9.44 11.61
CA VAL A 716 9.99 8.97 11.44
C VAL A 716 9.86 8.27 10.10
N ILE A 717 9.12 7.16 10.06
CA ILE A 717 8.79 6.50 8.79
C ILE A 717 7.71 7.31 8.09
N GLY A 718 8.05 7.81 6.92
CA GLY A 718 7.16 8.62 6.09
C GLY A 718 6.29 7.77 5.14
N VAL A 719 5.48 8.47 4.37
CA VAL A 719 4.64 7.87 3.31
C VAL A 719 5.53 7.21 2.25
N ASN A 720 5.05 6.16 1.60
CA ASN A 720 5.82 5.41 0.58
C ASN A 720 7.12 4.76 1.09
N ASN A 721 7.15 4.38 2.36
CA ASN A 721 8.33 3.73 2.94
C ASN A 721 9.59 4.60 2.82
N SER A 722 9.46 5.92 3.01
CA SER A 722 10.55 6.87 3.14
C SER A 722 10.95 7.05 4.61
N LEU A 723 12.15 7.55 4.84
CA LEU A 723 12.61 7.98 6.15
C LEU A 723 12.57 9.50 6.22
N ARG A 724 11.86 10.03 7.19
CA ARG A 724 11.86 11.46 7.50
C ARG A 724 12.74 11.73 8.69
N LEU A 725 13.70 12.64 8.52
CA LEU A 725 14.51 13.18 9.60
C LEU A 725 14.08 14.62 9.89
N GLN A 726 13.93 14.95 11.15
CA GLN A 726 13.54 16.29 11.57
C GLN A 726 14.21 16.67 12.88
N ASN A 727 14.43 17.95 13.08
CA ASN A 727 14.92 18.44 14.35
C ASN A 727 13.85 18.36 15.45
N THR A 728 14.33 18.13 16.67
CA THR A 728 13.44 18.15 17.87
C THR A 728 12.91 19.54 18.15
N ALA A 729 11.81 19.59 18.89
CA ALA A 729 11.18 20.84 19.30
C ALA A 729 12.16 21.76 20.04
N GLY A 730 12.25 23.02 19.61
CA GLY A 730 13.17 24.02 20.10
C GLY A 730 14.50 24.10 19.33
N ASN A 731 14.77 23.15 18.42
CA ASN A 731 15.96 23.12 17.57
C ASN A 731 15.62 23.23 16.06
N GLU A 732 14.40 23.59 15.71
CA GLU A 732 13.85 23.54 14.35
C GLU A 732 14.70 24.32 13.34
N ALA A 733 15.37 25.37 13.77
CA ALA A 733 16.21 26.21 12.94
C ALA A 733 17.67 25.72 12.80
N ALA A 734 18.04 24.64 13.51
CA ALA A 734 19.40 24.12 13.46
C ALA A 734 19.65 23.37 12.14
N SER A 735 20.88 23.35 11.68
CA SER A 735 21.30 22.47 10.58
C SER A 735 21.41 21.02 11.09
N ILE A 736 21.24 20.07 10.17
CA ILE A 736 21.55 18.66 10.40
C ILE A 736 22.80 18.36 9.58
N GLU A 737 23.86 17.90 10.24
CA GLU A 737 25.13 17.59 9.60
C GLU A 737 25.33 16.07 9.51
N PHE A 738 25.69 15.60 8.33
CA PHE A 738 25.98 14.20 8.07
C PHE A 738 27.46 14.05 7.71
N ASP A 739 28.16 13.14 8.38
CA ASP A 739 29.57 12.88 8.05
C ASP A 739 29.71 12.28 6.65
N SER A 740 30.71 12.71 5.93
CA SER A 740 31.03 12.27 4.58
C SER A 740 32.10 11.16 4.60
N PRO A 741 31.92 10.11 3.76
CA PRO A 741 30.77 9.79 2.92
C PRO A 741 29.69 9.09 3.74
N ALA A 742 28.49 9.58 3.70
CA ALA A 742 27.34 8.98 4.38
C ALA A 742 27.19 7.53 3.92
N SER A 743 27.50 6.59 4.78
CA SER A 743 27.42 5.16 4.46
C SER A 743 25.97 4.67 4.39
N VAL A 744 25.06 5.33 5.10
CA VAL A 744 23.63 4.98 5.17
C VAL A 744 22.81 5.73 4.11
N PHE A 745 23.06 7.04 3.93
CA PHE A 745 22.31 7.88 2.98
C PHE A 745 23.12 8.14 1.73
N LYS A 746 22.67 7.64 0.58
CA LYS A 746 23.41 7.73 -0.69
C LYS A 746 23.41 9.14 -1.31
N SER A 747 22.35 9.90 -1.05
CA SER A 747 22.08 11.19 -1.69
C SER A 747 22.32 12.39 -0.78
N ILE A 748 22.64 12.18 0.49
CA ILE A 748 22.77 13.25 1.47
C ILE A 748 24.15 13.15 2.13
N ALA A 749 24.93 14.22 2.01
CA ALA A 749 26.20 14.37 2.69
C ALA A 749 26.43 15.84 3.09
N GLY A 750 27.10 16.05 4.21
CA GLY A 750 27.39 17.38 4.72
C GLY A 750 26.20 18.03 5.45
N GLU A 751 26.22 19.36 5.49
CA GLU A 751 25.27 20.18 6.24
C GLU A 751 23.98 20.42 5.46
N VAL A 752 22.82 19.99 6.01
CA VAL A 752 21.47 20.32 5.52
C VAL A 752 20.88 21.39 6.44
N ARG A 753 20.50 22.51 5.85
CA ARG A 753 20.00 23.66 6.59
C ARG A 753 18.50 23.70 6.60
N ALA A 754 17.95 24.26 7.70
CA ALA A 754 16.50 24.42 7.85
C ALA A 754 15.88 25.27 6.72
N ALA A 755 14.75 24.83 6.21
CA ALA A 755 13.90 25.60 5.32
C ALA A 755 13.19 26.73 6.08
N ILE A 756 12.80 27.79 5.37
CA ILE A 756 12.00 28.89 5.91
C ILE A 756 10.55 28.66 5.55
N LYS A 757 9.69 28.73 6.54
CA LYS A 757 8.23 28.62 6.40
C LYS A 757 7.57 29.88 6.87
N ILE A 758 6.70 30.48 6.05
CA ILE A 758 5.91 31.66 6.41
C ILE A 758 4.46 31.24 6.41
N GLU A 759 3.80 31.40 7.53
CA GLU A 759 2.39 30.97 7.75
C GLU A 759 1.52 32.16 8.11
N ALA A 760 0.28 32.16 7.67
CA ALA A 760 -0.73 33.11 8.14
C ALA A 760 -1.15 32.75 9.56
N THR A 761 -1.11 33.74 10.46
CA THR A 761 -1.59 33.61 11.86
C THR A 761 -3.05 33.98 11.98
N ARG A 762 -3.82 33.14 12.69
CA ARG A 762 -5.19 33.46 13.04
C ARG A 762 -5.25 34.67 13.98
N THR A 763 -5.83 35.76 13.55
CA THR A 763 -6.40 36.76 14.42
C THR A 763 -7.84 36.97 14.03
N GLY A 764 -8.74 36.56 14.93
CA GLY A 764 -10.17 36.86 15.00
C GLY A 764 -10.87 37.47 13.78
N GLY A 765 -11.55 36.68 13.00
CA GLY A 765 -12.72 37.12 12.23
C GLY A 765 -12.49 37.85 10.93
N ASP A 766 -11.29 38.26 10.57
CA ASP A 766 -11.02 38.94 9.30
C ASP A 766 -10.55 37.95 8.22
N SER A 767 -11.45 37.70 7.26
CA SER A 767 -11.24 36.83 6.12
C SER A 767 -10.39 37.44 4.99
N SER A 768 -9.77 38.61 5.21
CA SER A 768 -9.13 39.39 4.15
C SER A 768 -7.70 38.99 3.81
N GLN A 769 -7.01 38.21 4.66
CA GLN A 769 -5.68 37.68 4.33
C GLN A 769 -5.74 36.17 4.03
N LYS A 770 -6.02 35.87 2.79
CA LYS A 770 -6.15 34.49 2.28
C LYS A 770 -4.85 33.93 1.73
N GLU A 771 -3.80 34.71 1.67
CA GLU A 771 -2.60 34.38 0.92
C GLU A 771 -1.34 34.86 1.65
N VAL A 772 -0.27 34.09 1.57
CA VAL A 772 1.09 34.54 1.89
C VAL A 772 1.85 34.71 0.60
N ALA A 773 2.28 35.91 0.30
CA ALA A 773 2.98 36.24 -0.93
C ALA A 773 4.30 36.95 -0.63
N LEU A 774 5.42 36.26 -0.91
CA LEU A 774 6.76 36.85 -0.91
C LEU A 774 7.15 37.11 -2.37
N THR A 775 7.05 38.36 -2.80
CA THR A 775 7.18 38.74 -4.22
C THR A 775 8.35 39.67 -4.46
N LEU A 776 8.84 39.67 -5.70
CA LEU A 776 9.82 40.64 -6.16
C LEU A 776 9.19 42.05 -6.26
N SER A 777 9.95 43.03 -5.86
CA SER A 777 9.61 44.44 -6.17
C SER A 777 10.24 44.86 -7.51
N SER A 778 10.06 46.10 -7.89
CA SER A 778 10.71 46.67 -9.10
C SER A 778 12.23 46.72 -9.06
N GLN A 779 12.83 46.56 -7.87
CA GLN A 779 14.29 46.57 -7.66
C GLN A 779 14.82 45.17 -7.41
N GLY A 780 13.97 44.23 -6.97
CA GLY A 780 14.38 42.89 -6.58
C GLY A 780 14.73 42.00 -7.76
N THR A 781 15.55 41.02 -7.48
CA THR A 781 15.98 39.99 -8.44
C THR A 781 15.59 38.59 -7.94
N SER A 782 15.54 37.62 -8.83
CA SER A 782 15.31 36.23 -8.42
C SER A 782 16.42 35.68 -7.51
N SER A 783 17.64 36.28 -7.55
CA SER A 783 18.72 35.93 -6.62
C SER A 783 18.36 36.23 -5.15
N ASP A 784 17.53 37.24 -4.88
CA ASP A 784 17.10 37.59 -3.54
C ASP A 784 16.16 36.52 -2.95
N LEU A 785 15.28 35.95 -3.79
CA LEU A 785 14.45 34.80 -3.42
C LEU A 785 15.32 33.54 -3.24
N ALA A 786 16.22 33.29 -4.16
CA ALA A 786 17.11 32.13 -4.13
C ALA A 786 18.03 32.14 -2.89
N ALA A 787 18.52 33.32 -2.48
CA ALA A 787 19.35 33.47 -1.27
C ALA A 787 18.62 33.06 0.01
N LEU A 788 17.27 33.20 0.01
CA LEU A 788 16.38 32.75 1.09
C LEU A 788 15.88 31.32 0.86
N GLY A 789 16.29 30.66 -0.21
CA GLY A 789 15.87 29.30 -0.56
C GLY A 789 14.53 29.21 -1.27
N PHE A 790 13.89 30.30 -1.60
CA PHE A 790 12.63 30.30 -2.35
C PHE A 790 12.89 30.18 -3.86
N SER A 791 12.05 29.36 -4.53
CA SER A 791 12.05 29.29 -5.98
C SER A 791 11.24 30.43 -6.56
N SER A 792 11.69 30.99 -7.67
CA SER A 792 10.90 31.98 -8.42
C SER A 792 9.79 31.27 -9.18
N SER A 793 8.58 31.81 -9.09
CA SER A 793 7.39 31.33 -9.78
C SER A 793 6.60 32.50 -10.35
N LEU A 794 5.88 32.29 -11.46
CA LEU A 794 4.98 33.26 -12.04
C LEU A 794 3.56 33.01 -11.54
N TYR A 795 2.93 34.02 -10.99
CA TYR A 795 1.55 33.99 -10.51
C TYR A 795 0.70 34.97 -11.28
N ILE A 796 -0.45 34.53 -11.73
CA ILE A 796 -1.41 35.35 -12.48
C ILE A 796 -2.68 35.43 -11.64
N ASP A 797 -2.97 36.67 -11.15
CA ASP A 797 -4.10 36.92 -10.24
C ASP A 797 -5.35 37.21 -11.05
N ASP A 798 -5.95 36.20 -11.66
CA ASP A 798 -7.29 36.31 -12.23
C ASP A 798 -7.79 35.00 -12.80
N THR A 799 -9.08 34.95 -13.18
CA THR A 799 -9.63 33.83 -13.94
C THR A 799 -9.12 33.85 -15.37
N LEU A 800 -8.25 32.92 -15.69
CA LEU A 800 -7.72 32.77 -17.04
C LEU A 800 -8.36 31.58 -17.74
N SER A 801 -8.65 31.78 -19.04
CA SER A 801 -9.10 30.71 -19.93
C SER A 801 -8.10 30.44 -21.06
N GLU A 802 -6.87 30.87 -20.91
CA GLU A 802 -5.85 30.87 -21.95
C GLU A 802 -4.78 29.82 -21.70
N ASP A 803 -4.23 29.30 -22.78
CA ASP A 803 -3.11 28.36 -22.71
C ASP A 803 -1.78 29.09 -22.62
N LEU A 804 -0.86 28.56 -21.83
CA LEU A 804 0.53 28.98 -21.82
C LEU A 804 1.39 28.01 -22.65
N ILE A 805 2.35 28.56 -23.36
CA ILE A 805 3.35 27.80 -24.08
C ILE A 805 4.69 28.03 -23.43
N VAL A 806 5.32 26.96 -22.98
CA VAL A 806 6.66 27.02 -22.38
C VAL A 806 7.61 26.19 -23.21
N PHE A 807 8.78 26.73 -23.45
CA PHE A 807 9.87 26.00 -24.13
C PHE A 807 11.23 26.39 -23.55
N ALA A 808 12.19 25.50 -23.73
CA ALA A 808 13.57 25.73 -23.35
C ALA A 808 14.44 25.87 -24.60
N THR A 809 15.36 26.79 -24.56
CA THR A 809 16.44 26.93 -25.55
C THR A 809 17.72 26.38 -24.99
N GLY A 810 18.53 25.70 -25.81
CA GLY A 810 19.80 25.09 -25.38
C GLY A 810 19.92 23.62 -25.81
N ALA A 811 21.07 23.02 -25.51
CA ALA A 811 21.41 21.66 -25.94
C ALA A 811 20.87 20.56 -24.98
N THR A 812 20.33 20.94 -23.84
CA THR A 812 19.88 20.02 -22.77
C THR A 812 18.39 20.06 -22.59
N SER A 813 17.82 18.97 -22.09
CA SER A 813 16.41 18.90 -21.70
C SER A 813 16.18 19.72 -20.43
N ALA A 814 15.25 20.65 -20.46
CA ALA A 814 14.80 21.39 -19.31
C ALA A 814 13.35 21.05 -18.99
N SER A 815 12.96 21.09 -17.73
CA SER A 815 11.58 20.82 -17.31
C SER A 815 10.95 22.04 -16.65
N ALA A 816 9.66 22.25 -16.94
CA ALA A 816 8.84 23.22 -16.24
C ALA A 816 7.61 22.51 -15.67
N THR A 817 7.17 22.91 -14.49
CA THR A 817 5.96 22.40 -13.86
C THR A 817 4.96 23.54 -13.77
N LEU A 818 3.79 23.35 -14.37
CA LEU A 818 2.67 24.24 -14.27
C LEU A 818 1.65 23.66 -13.28
N ALA A 819 1.24 24.44 -12.30
CA ALA A 819 0.15 24.12 -11.40
C ALA A 819 -0.91 25.24 -11.50
N ALA A 820 -2.16 24.87 -11.65
CA ALA A 820 -3.28 25.78 -11.60
C ALA A 820 -3.99 25.64 -10.24
N ASP A 821 -4.13 26.74 -9.52
CA ASP A 821 -4.85 26.77 -8.24
C ASP A 821 -6.28 27.27 -8.46
N TYR A 822 -7.23 26.42 -8.12
CA TYR A 822 -8.64 26.77 -8.07
C TYR A 822 -8.99 27.23 -6.65
N SER A 823 -8.81 28.48 -6.34
CA SER A 823 -9.44 29.01 -5.13
C SER A 823 -10.94 29.14 -5.38
N ALA A 824 -11.62 28.08 -5.02
CA ALA A 824 -13.02 27.99 -4.60
C ALA A 824 -13.97 29.16 -4.86
N GLY A 825 -14.20 29.53 -6.09
CA GLY A 825 -15.53 29.85 -6.53
C GLY A 825 -15.97 28.61 -7.32
N GLU A 826 -17.06 27.99 -6.98
CA GLU A 826 -17.64 26.98 -7.88
C GLU A 826 -17.83 27.69 -9.22
N VAL A 827 -16.91 27.41 -10.14
CA VAL A 827 -17.15 27.74 -11.54
C VAL A 827 -18.36 26.90 -11.90
N ASP A 828 -19.45 27.56 -12.19
CA ASP A 828 -20.61 26.88 -12.71
C ASP A 828 -20.16 26.07 -13.93
N PRO A 829 -20.04 24.73 -13.83
CA PRO A 829 -19.57 23.92 -14.94
C PRO A 829 -20.53 24.00 -16.13
N LEU A 830 -21.70 24.64 -15.94
CA LEU A 830 -22.72 24.88 -16.92
C LEU A 830 -22.71 26.34 -17.46
N ALA A 831 -21.72 27.15 -17.06
CA ALA A 831 -21.64 28.54 -17.53
C ALA A 831 -21.60 28.67 -19.06
N LEU A 832 -21.00 27.71 -19.73
CA LEU A 832 -20.95 27.64 -21.20
C LEU A 832 -22.27 27.17 -21.82
N ARG A 833 -23.18 26.56 -21.06
CA ARG A 833 -24.45 26.04 -21.58
C ARG A 833 -25.40 27.13 -22.09
N ASN A 834 -25.25 28.35 -21.56
CA ASN A 834 -26.05 29.49 -21.99
C ASN A 834 -25.39 30.29 -23.13
N ARG A 835 -24.31 29.77 -23.71
CA ARG A 835 -23.57 30.43 -24.77
C ARG A 835 -23.36 29.46 -25.92
N ILE A 836 -23.35 30.01 -27.15
CA ILE A 836 -22.91 29.26 -28.32
C ILE A 836 -21.44 29.57 -28.50
N THR A 837 -20.66 28.50 -28.58
CA THR A 837 -19.18 28.55 -28.73
C THR A 837 -18.81 27.97 -30.08
N HIS A 838 -18.12 28.75 -30.92
CA HIS A 838 -17.67 28.32 -32.25
C HIS A 838 -16.21 27.90 -32.19
N PHE A 839 -15.92 26.74 -32.77
CA PHE A 839 -14.59 26.26 -33.10
C PHE A 839 -14.38 26.42 -34.60
N GLU A 840 -13.59 27.39 -35.01
CA GLU A 840 -13.31 27.73 -36.41
C GLU A 840 -11.87 27.41 -36.78
N PHE A 841 -11.65 26.60 -37.79
CA PHE A 841 -10.32 26.27 -38.27
C PHE A 841 -9.79 27.40 -39.17
N ILE A 842 -8.78 28.12 -38.66
CA ILE A 842 -8.11 29.20 -39.39
C ILE A 842 -7.01 28.69 -40.33
N SER A 843 -6.56 27.44 -40.09
CA SER A 843 -5.71 26.64 -40.97
C SER A 843 -6.02 25.16 -40.75
N ASP A 844 -5.44 24.25 -41.54
CA ASP A 844 -5.60 22.79 -41.33
C ASP A 844 -4.99 22.30 -40.01
N THR A 845 -4.19 23.12 -39.35
CA THR A 845 -3.46 22.80 -38.13
C THR A 845 -3.70 23.78 -36.98
N GLN A 846 -4.63 24.70 -37.12
CA GLN A 846 -4.90 25.71 -36.11
C GLN A 846 -6.37 26.13 -36.14
N TYR A 847 -6.97 26.26 -34.95
CA TYR A 847 -8.35 26.67 -34.77
C TYR A 847 -8.49 27.77 -33.73
N GLN A 848 -9.54 28.55 -33.86
CA GLN A 848 -9.97 29.58 -32.92
C GLN A 848 -11.26 29.17 -32.25
N ILE A 849 -11.37 29.50 -30.96
CA ILE A 849 -12.59 29.35 -30.18
C ILE A 849 -13.19 30.75 -30.00
N LYS A 850 -14.42 30.92 -30.41
CA LYS A 850 -15.13 32.22 -30.43
C LYS A 850 -16.43 32.11 -29.70
N ASP A 851 -16.79 33.20 -28.99
CA ASP A 851 -18.11 33.38 -28.43
C ASP A 851 -19.06 33.97 -29.51
N ASP A 852 -20.16 33.26 -29.79
CA ASP A 852 -21.11 33.66 -30.83
C ASP A 852 -21.71 35.05 -30.58
N ALA A 853 -22.09 35.34 -29.36
CA ALA A 853 -22.81 36.55 -28.96
C ALA A 853 -21.94 37.82 -29.12
N THR A 854 -20.63 37.68 -28.88
CA THR A 854 -19.71 38.85 -28.86
C THR A 854 -18.74 38.82 -30.05
N GLY A 855 -18.62 37.70 -30.77
CA GLY A 855 -17.61 37.47 -31.82
C GLY A 855 -16.17 37.47 -31.30
N THR A 856 -15.98 37.48 -29.96
CA THR A 856 -14.67 37.55 -29.32
C THR A 856 -13.94 36.21 -29.45
N VAL A 857 -12.67 36.25 -29.84
CA VAL A 857 -11.79 35.08 -29.82
C VAL A 857 -11.45 34.79 -28.36
N LEU A 858 -11.87 33.64 -27.88
CA LEU A 858 -11.62 33.18 -26.51
C LEU A 858 -10.26 32.46 -26.39
N ALA A 859 -9.89 31.71 -27.41
CA ALA A 859 -8.58 31.05 -27.51
C ALA A 859 -8.23 30.73 -28.95
N THR A 860 -6.92 30.63 -29.26
CA THR A 860 -6.39 30.11 -30.52
C THR A 860 -5.48 28.94 -30.18
N ARG A 861 -5.66 27.79 -30.85
CA ARG A 861 -4.95 26.56 -30.53
C ARG A 861 -4.47 25.83 -31.77
N ASP A 862 -3.37 25.10 -31.62
CA ASP A 862 -2.90 24.18 -32.66
C ASP A 862 -3.71 22.90 -32.61
N TYR A 863 -3.92 22.30 -33.74
CA TYR A 863 -4.59 21.02 -33.94
C TYR A 863 -3.62 20.00 -34.48
N LEU A 864 -3.58 18.84 -33.83
CA LEU A 864 -2.92 17.65 -34.33
C LEU A 864 -3.98 16.63 -34.75
N SER A 865 -3.84 16.05 -35.93
CA SER A 865 -4.81 15.06 -36.45
C SER A 865 -5.06 13.95 -35.43
N GLY A 866 -6.34 13.69 -35.10
CA GLY A 866 -6.78 12.73 -34.12
C GLY A 866 -6.71 13.21 -32.65
N GLN A 867 -6.41 14.48 -32.39
CA GLN A 867 -6.44 15.06 -31.07
C GLN A 867 -7.82 15.65 -30.78
N ASP A 868 -8.33 15.39 -29.57
CA ASP A 868 -9.56 16.01 -29.08
C ASP A 868 -9.36 17.52 -28.86
N LEU A 869 -10.37 18.31 -29.21
CA LEU A 869 -10.40 19.73 -28.90
C LEU A 869 -11.06 19.90 -27.51
N GLN A 870 -10.39 20.57 -26.61
CA GLN A 870 -10.92 20.80 -25.27
C GLN A 870 -10.96 22.30 -24.95
N TYR A 871 -12.10 22.76 -24.47
CA TYR A 871 -12.24 24.11 -23.94
C TYR A 871 -13.17 24.10 -22.73
N GLN A 872 -12.63 24.39 -21.57
CA GLN A 872 -13.39 24.34 -20.30
C GLN A 872 -14.11 22.99 -20.13
N SER A 873 -15.42 22.98 -19.96
CA SER A 873 -16.24 21.77 -19.84
C SER A 873 -16.65 21.13 -21.16
N ILE A 874 -16.21 21.69 -22.29
CA ILE A 874 -16.45 21.14 -23.63
C ILE A 874 -15.26 20.31 -24.05
N ARG A 875 -15.49 19.04 -24.38
CA ARG A 875 -14.54 18.16 -25.08
C ARG A 875 -15.16 17.73 -26.40
N MET A 876 -14.46 17.99 -27.48
CA MET A 876 -14.88 17.64 -28.82
C MET A 876 -13.93 16.58 -29.37
N GLN A 877 -14.44 15.40 -29.63
CA GLN A 877 -13.69 14.31 -30.27
C GLN A 877 -13.75 14.51 -31.77
N MET A 878 -12.59 14.54 -32.41
CA MET A 878 -12.47 14.80 -33.86
C MET A 878 -12.09 13.52 -34.61
N GLU A 879 -12.84 13.20 -35.64
CA GLU A 879 -12.51 12.14 -36.64
C GLU A 879 -12.35 12.75 -38.02
N GLY A 880 -11.32 12.33 -38.76
CA GLY A 880 -11.03 12.86 -40.06
C GLY A 880 -10.19 14.15 -40.04
N GLU A 881 -10.08 14.82 -41.16
CA GLU A 881 -9.21 15.97 -41.38
C GLU A 881 -10.05 17.24 -41.54
N PRO A 882 -9.96 18.19 -40.57
CA PRO A 882 -10.56 19.50 -40.76
C PRO A 882 -9.77 20.34 -41.80
N LYS A 883 -10.43 21.30 -42.40
CA LYS A 883 -9.84 22.24 -43.34
C LYS A 883 -10.05 23.68 -42.85
N LYS A 884 -9.19 24.55 -43.35
CA LYS A 884 -9.35 25.98 -43.13
C LYS A 884 -10.77 26.42 -43.50
N GLY A 885 -11.47 27.13 -42.61
CA GLY A 885 -12.83 27.59 -42.74
C GLY A 885 -13.89 26.65 -42.18
N ASP A 886 -13.50 25.43 -41.80
CA ASP A 886 -14.45 24.52 -41.13
C ASP A 886 -14.82 25.07 -39.77
N THR A 887 -16.12 25.03 -39.46
CA THR A 887 -16.67 25.50 -38.18
C THR A 887 -17.52 24.46 -37.52
N PHE A 888 -17.38 24.38 -36.19
CA PHE A 888 -18.17 23.51 -35.31
C PHE A 888 -18.74 24.38 -34.20
N SER A 889 -20.07 24.45 -34.11
CA SER A 889 -20.74 25.27 -33.11
C SER A 889 -21.28 24.38 -32.01
N VAL A 890 -20.95 24.70 -30.78
CA VAL A 890 -21.42 23.99 -29.58
C VAL A 890 -22.40 24.87 -28.83
N ASP A 891 -23.57 24.34 -28.56
CA ASP A 891 -24.63 25.00 -27.76
C ASP A 891 -25.03 24.16 -26.54
N GLY A 892 -25.83 24.70 -25.64
CA GLY A 892 -26.25 24.05 -24.43
C GLY A 892 -27.35 23.02 -24.55
N ASN A 893 -27.70 22.60 -25.78
CA ASN A 893 -28.73 21.58 -26.07
C ASN A 893 -30.05 21.74 -25.29
N GLN A 894 -30.51 22.98 -25.07
CA GLN A 894 -31.67 23.25 -24.19
C GLN A 894 -32.98 22.67 -24.73
N SER A 895 -33.09 22.36 -26.00
CA SER A 895 -34.26 21.73 -26.64
C SER A 895 -34.10 20.25 -26.96
N GLY A 896 -32.99 19.66 -26.56
CA GLY A 896 -32.60 18.29 -26.94
C GLY A 896 -33.17 17.17 -26.05
N LEU A 897 -34.37 17.29 -25.51
CA LEU A 897 -34.98 16.27 -24.62
C LEU A 897 -35.14 14.88 -25.26
N GLY A 898 -35.13 14.78 -26.60
CA GLY A 898 -35.12 13.53 -27.35
C GLY A 898 -33.72 13.00 -27.71
N SER A 899 -32.65 13.70 -27.29
CA SER A 899 -31.27 13.25 -27.55
C SER A 899 -30.98 11.96 -26.78
N ASN A 900 -30.31 11.03 -27.46
CA ASN A 900 -29.89 9.74 -26.88
C ASN A 900 -28.37 9.54 -26.83
N GLU A 901 -27.61 10.55 -27.16
CA GLU A 901 -26.15 10.47 -27.31
C GLU A 901 -25.47 10.03 -26.01
N ASN A 902 -25.94 10.51 -24.86
CA ASN A 902 -25.38 10.11 -23.59
C ASN A 902 -25.77 8.65 -23.20
N ALA A 903 -27.00 8.22 -23.58
CA ALA A 903 -27.39 6.82 -23.42
C ALA A 903 -26.55 5.88 -24.28
N LEU A 904 -26.18 6.31 -25.51
CA LEU A 904 -25.25 5.56 -26.36
C LEU A 904 -23.84 5.48 -25.74
N ARG A 905 -23.35 6.56 -25.13
CA ARG A 905 -22.06 6.54 -24.38
C ARG A 905 -22.11 5.60 -23.19
N LEU A 906 -23.22 5.60 -22.44
CA LEU A 906 -23.44 4.65 -21.34
C LEU A 906 -23.41 3.20 -21.85
N THR A 907 -24.06 2.91 -22.99
CA THR A 907 -24.02 1.58 -23.60
C THR A 907 -22.60 1.21 -24.02
N ALA A 908 -21.82 2.15 -24.54
CA ALA A 908 -20.44 1.91 -24.95
C ALA A 908 -19.51 1.52 -23.77
N LEU A 909 -19.89 1.83 -22.53
CA LEU A 909 -19.13 1.42 -21.35
C LEU A 909 -19.04 -0.09 -21.19
N GLU A 910 -20.03 -0.86 -21.68
CA GLU A 910 -20.03 -2.33 -21.64
C GLU A 910 -18.75 -2.91 -22.26
N SER A 911 -18.37 -2.38 -23.43
CA SER A 911 -17.18 -2.84 -24.16
C SER A 911 -15.89 -2.07 -23.85
N LYS A 912 -16.00 -0.96 -23.10
CA LYS A 912 -14.88 -0.09 -22.77
C LYS A 912 -13.92 -0.79 -21.82
N LYS A 913 -12.64 -0.72 -22.12
CA LYS A 913 -11.58 -1.27 -21.28
C LYS A 913 -11.23 -0.30 -20.15
N VAL A 914 -11.91 -0.45 -19.03
CA VAL A 914 -11.83 0.46 -17.86
C VAL A 914 -11.29 -0.24 -16.62
N PHE A 915 -11.22 -1.57 -16.63
CA PHE A 915 -10.75 -2.37 -15.51
C PHE A 915 -9.29 -2.81 -15.77
N GLY A 916 -8.38 -2.38 -14.90
CA GLY A 916 -6.94 -2.71 -15.04
C GLY A 916 -6.29 -2.27 -16.36
N ALA A 917 -6.84 -1.23 -17.04
CA ALA A 917 -6.39 -0.65 -18.31
C ALA A 917 -6.47 -1.58 -19.55
N SER A 918 -6.90 -2.84 -19.43
CA SER A 918 -6.93 -3.80 -20.54
C SER A 918 -8.21 -4.64 -20.62
N GLN A 919 -9.07 -4.60 -19.61
CA GLN A 919 -10.24 -5.46 -19.46
C GLN A 919 -11.53 -4.62 -19.39
N ASN A 920 -12.62 -5.14 -19.95
CA ASN A 920 -13.96 -4.61 -19.72
C ASN A 920 -14.55 -5.16 -18.40
N PHE A 921 -15.78 -4.82 -18.07
CA PHE A 921 -16.41 -5.25 -16.81
C PHE A 921 -16.58 -6.77 -16.71
N HIS A 922 -16.96 -7.43 -17.82
CA HIS A 922 -17.10 -8.88 -17.90
C HIS A 922 -15.75 -9.59 -17.73
N ASP A 923 -14.72 -9.12 -18.45
CA ASP A 923 -13.37 -9.66 -18.33
C ASP A 923 -12.83 -9.54 -16.91
N GLY A 924 -13.11 -8.39 -16.24
CA GLY A 924 -12.76 -8.15 -14.85
C GLY A 924 -13.38 -9.18 -13.90
N TYR A 925 -14.68 -9.47 -14.09
CA TYR A 925 -15.36 -10.50 -13.32
C TYR A 925 -14.84 -11.92 -13.61
N LEU A 926 -14.67 -12.27 -14.90
CA LEU A 926 -14.14 -13.57 -15.30
C LEU A 926 -12.71 -13.81 -14.78
N SER A 927 -11.92 -12.77 -14.59
CA SER A 927 -10.58 -12.91 -14.02
C SER A 927 -10.62 -13.38 -12.56
N ILE A 928 -11.66 -13.01 -11.80
CA ILE A 928 -11.88 -13.48 -10.42
C ILE A 928 -12.13 -14.99 -10.43
N LEU A 929 -13.06 -15.45 -11.27
CA LEU A 929 -13.37 -16.88 -11.45
C LEU A 929 -12.15 -17.67 -11.92
N THR A 930 -11.42 -17.13 -12.88
CA THR A 930 -10.22 -17.78 -13.43
C THR A 930 -9.14 -17.96 -12.37
N THR A 931 -8.98 -17.00 -11.47
CA THR A 931 -8.01 -17.10 -10.36
C THR A 931 -8.38 -18.22 -9.41
N ALA A 932 -9.63 -18.31 -9.00
CA ALA A 932 -10.13 -19.41 -8.15
C ALA A 932 -10.02 -20.76 -8.86
N GLY A 933 -10.44 -20.85 -10.11
CA GLY A 933 -10.41 -22.07 -10.92
C GLY A 933 -9.00 -22.59 -11.18
N ASN A 934 -8.08 -21.72 -11.51
CA ASN A 934 -6.67 -22.10 -11.70
C ASN A 934 -6.03 -22.60 -10.40
N THR A 935 -6.35 -21.93 -9.27
CA THR A 935 -5.80 -22.33 -7.97
C THR A 935 -6.36 -23.68 -7.54
N SER A 936 -7.67 -23.92 -7.69
CA SER A 936 -8.28 -25.23 -7.41
C SER A 936 -7.64 -26.33 -8.24
N ARG A 937 -7.57 -26.13 -9.55
CA ARG A 937 -6.98 -27.14 -10.45
C ARG A 937 -5.52 -27.42 -10.16
N LEU A 938 -4.72 -26.38 -9.86
CA LEU A 938 -3.31 -26.57 -9.49
C LEU A 938 -3.20 -27.33 -8.18
N ALA A 939 -4.09 -27.04 -7.21
CA ALA A 939 -4.12 -27.75 -5.94
C ALA A 939 -4.55 -29.22 -6.11
N GLU A 940 -5.52 -29.53 -6.97
CA GLU A 940 -5.93 -30.90 -7.30
C GLU A 940 -4.78 -31.72 -7.94
N VAL A 941 -4.06 -31.12 -8.91
CA VAL A 941 -2.90 -31.77 -9.52
C VAL A 941 -1.78 -31.98 -8.49
N ALA A 942 -1.59 -30.98 -7.61
CA ALA A 942 -0.61 -31.09 -6.53
C ALA A 942 -1.01 -32.17 -5.51
N GLU A 943 -2.30 -32.25 -5.15
CA GLU A 943 -2.84 -33.29 -4.25
C GLU A 943 -2.54 -34.68 -4.79
N GLN A 944 -2.89 -34.98 -6.05
CA GLN A 944 -2.64 -36.27 -6.68
C GLN A 944 -1.13 -36.63 -6.69
N ALA A 945 -0.27 -35.66 -7.01
CA ALA A 945 1.18 -35.89 -6.99
C ALA A 945 1.71 -36.11 -5.57
N LEU A 946 1.21 -35.34 -4.60
CA LEU A 946 1.62 -35.43 -3.19
C LEU A 946 1.09 -36.70 -2.52
N GLU A 947 -0.08 -37.22 -2.92
CA GLU A 947 -0.60 -38.51 -2.48
C GLU A 947 0.37 -39.63 -2.84
N ILE A 948 0.88 -39.68 -4.08
CA ILE A 948 1.88 -40.63 -4.50
C ILE A 948 3.15 -40.50 -3.65
N VAL A 949 3.63 -39.30 -3.40
CA VAL A 949 4.81 -39.04 -2.56
C VAL A 949 4.57 -39.48 -1.13
N HIS A 950 3.38 -39.21 -0.59
CA HIS A 950 2.97 -39.62 0.74
C HIS A 950 2.96 -41.16 0.85
N ASP A 951 2.33 -41.84 -0.10
CA ASP A 951 2.28 -43.30 -0.15
C ASP A 951 3.68 -43.92 -0.21
N GLN A 952 4.59 -43.34 -1.00
CA GLN A 952 5.99 -43.79 -1.04
C GLN A 952 6.67 -43.58 0.32
N ALA A 953 6.46 -42.46 0.99
CA ALA A 953 7.03 -42.19 2.30
C ALA A 953 6.48 -43.18 3.36
N VAL A 954 5.20 -43.47 3.32
CA VAL A 954 4.54 -44.45 4.20
C VAL A 954 5.07 -45.85 3.95
N ARG A 955 5.18 -46.31 2.68
CA ARG A 955 5.76 -47.59 2.33
C ARG A 955 7.22 -47.71 2.81
N ALA A 956 8.03 -46.68 2.61
CA ALA A 956 9.42 -46.66 3.11
C ALA A 956 9.46 -46.72 4.65
N LYS A 957 8.48 -46.13 5.35
CA LYS A 957 8.33 -46.29 6.79
C LYS A 957 7.95 -47.71 7.17
N ASP A 958 6.96 -48.31 6.49
CA ASP A 958 6.49 -49.67 6.77
C ASP A 958 7.57 -50.72 6.52
N GLU A 959 8.38 -50.52 5.48
CA GLU A 959 9.57 -51.41 5.21
C GLU A 959 10.59 -51.39 6.37
N LYS A 960 10.76 -50.25 7.03
CA LYS A 960 11.72 -50.09 8.13
C LYS A 960 11.12 -50.38 9.50
N SER A 961 9.92 -49.92 9.73
CA SER A 961 9.29 -49.81 11.07
C SER A 961 8.07 -50.73 11.23
N GLY A 962 7.52 -51.21 10.13
CA GLY A 962 6.34 -52.05 10.11
C GLY A 962 6.59 -53.46 10.65
N VAL A 963 5.55 -54.11 11.11
CA VAL A 963 5.55 -55.49 11.55
C VAL A 963 5.26 -56.40 10.36
N ASN A 964 6.25 -57.22 9.93
CA ASN A 964 6.03 -58.25 8.94
C ASN A 964 5.66 -59.57 9.64
N LEU A 965 4.44 -60.06 9.44
CA LEU A 965 3.96 -61.28 10.08
C LEU A 965 4.80 -62.51 9.77
N ASP A 966 5.33 -62.65 8.57
CA ASP A 966 6.15 -63.77 8.16
C ASP A 966 7.52 -63.76 8.90
N GLU A 967 8.11 -62.55 9.01
CA GLU A 967 9.38 -62.41 9.76
C GLU A 967 9.15 -62.64 11.27
N GLU A 968 8.08 -62.11 11.81
CA GLU A 968 7.78 -62.30 13.23
C GLU A 968 7.38 -63.73 13.53
N ALA A 969 6.65 -64.46 12.63
CA ALA A 969 6.39 -65.88 12.77
C ALA A 969 7.67 -66.74 12.72
N ALA A 970 8.59 -66.39 11.79
CA ALA A 970 9.88 -67.06 11.73
C ALA A 970 10.72 -66.81 13.01
N ASN A 971 10.72 -65.55 13.50
CA ASN A 971 11.35 -65.14 14.75
C ASN A 971 10.72 -65.83 15.96
N LEU A 972 9.40 -66.01 15.99
CA LEU A 972 8.66 -66.73 17.03
C LEU A 972 9.16 -68.18 17.12
N ILE A 973 9.19 -68.89 15.98
CA ILE A 973 9.66 -70.27 15.90
C ILE A 973 11.11 -70.36 16.36
N ARG A 974 11.98 -69.51 15.85
CA ARG A 974 13.42 -69.45 16.21
C ARG A 974 13.61 -69.23 17.72
N TYR A 975 12.91 -68.27 18.34
CA TYR A 975 13.05 -68.00 19.76
C TYR A 975 12.38 -69.08 20.61
N GLN A 976 11.30 -69.73 20.16
CA GLN A 976 10.71 -70.86 20.82
C GLN A 976 11.71 -72.05 20.87
N GLN A 977 12.34 -72.32 19.73
CA GLN A 977 13.39 -73.40 19.65
C GLN A 977 14.57 -73.03 20.53
N ALA A 978 15.06 -71.80 20.51
CA ALA A 978 16.16 -71.33 21.35
C ALA A 978 15.79 -71.38 22.85
N TYR A 979 14.56 -71.06 23.21
CA TYR A 979 14.04 -71.18 24.56
C TYR A 979 14.03 -72.64 25.03
N GLN A 980 13.49 -73.53 24.21
CA GLN A 980 13.48 -74.96 24.47
C GLN A 980 14.89 -75.54 24.63
N ALA A 981 15.81 -75.13 23.73
CA ALA A 981 17.22 -75.54 23.80
C ALA A 981 17.89 -75.04 25.09
N SER A 982 17.65 -73.81 25.48
CA SER A 982 18.14 -73.19 26.72
C SER A 982 17.57 -73.88 27.95
N ALA A 983 16.30 -74.31 27.93
CA ALA A 983 15.62 -75.05 29.02
C ALA A 983 16.23 -76.44 29.17
N ARG A 984 16.52 -77.16 28.04
CA ARG A 984 17.21 -78.43 28.06
C ARG A 984 18.62 -78.27 28.59
N LEU A 985 19.34 -77.24 28.24
CA LEU A 985 20.69 -76.95 28.75
C LEU A 985 20.67 -76.76 30.24
N MET A 986 19.69 -76.05 30.77
CA MET A 986 19.46 -75.89 32.21
C MET A 986 19.18 -77.23 32.91
N GLN A 987 18.30 -78.03 32.30
CA GLN A 987 18.01 -79.36 32.84
C GLN A 987 19.31 -80.25 32.88
N THR A 988 20.08 -80.24 31.81
CA THR A 988 21.35 -81.01 31.75
C THR A 988 22.36 -80.45 32.76
N ALA A 989 22.46 -79.14 32.89
CA ALA A 989 23.31 -78.47 33.89
C ALA A 989 22.89 -78.82 35.34
N ASN A 990 21.60 -78.88 35.65
CA ASN A 990 21.09 -79.34 36.96
C ASN A 990 21.38 -80.83 37.20
N GLN A 991 21.21 -81.73 36.18
CA GLN A 991 21.54 -83.13 36.30
C GLN A 991 23.05 -83.36 36.52
N LEU A 992 23.91 -82.58 35.85
CA LEU A 992 25.38 -82.64 36.09
C LEU A 992 25.70 -82.05 37.49
N PHE A 993 24.99 -81.06 37.96
CA PHE A 993 25.13 -80.49 39.32
C PHE A 993 24.71 -81.51 40.40
N ASP A 994 23.55 -82.22 40.22
CA ASP A 994 23.07 -83.25 41.10
C ASP A 994 23.99 -84.47 41.06
N ALA A 995 24.56 -84.85 39.94
CA ALA A 995 25.56 -85.95 39.83
C ALA A 995 26.83 -85.58 40.58
N LEU A 996 27.31 -84.36 40.55
CA LEU A 996 28.46 -83.85 41.28
C LEU A 996 28.23 -83.77 42.79
N LEU A 997 27.01 -83.44 43.20
CA LEU A 997 26.64 -83.42 44.63
C LEU A 997 26.51 -84.82 45.25
N ARG A 998 26.36 -85.86 44.38
CA ARG A 998 26.27 -87.29 44.83
C ARG A 998 27.63 -87.94 44.83
N ILE A 999 28.70 -87.34 44.29
CA ILE A 999 30.07 -87.71 44.40
C ILE A 999 30.69 -87.11 45.67
#